data_cabbd50f51de3b83fbd46c00a31aa5c0
#
_entry.id   cabbd50f51de3b83fbd46c00a31aa5c0
#
_cell.length_a   1.000
_cell.length_b   1.000
_cell.length_c   1.000
_cell.angle_alpha   90.00
_cell.angle_beta   90.00
_cell.angle_gamma   90.00
#
_symmetry.space_group_name_H-M   'P 1'
#
loop_
_entity.id
_entity.type
_entity.pdbx_description
1 polymer ?
#
loop_
_entity_poly.entity_id
_entity_poly.type
_entity_poly.pdbx_seq_one_letter_code
_entity_poly.pdbx_strand_id
1 'polypeptide(L)'
;MTTQEFSNQLGLLERRLVADPRAFRELFTADGMEAVAWEFRQPALGAKFTRQLWEVLSRDDDSSRLLMRFLWQLPVGKKRMFIRALDEHLSGRYPMFAGLSENWPAGNAIGPYIRKPSERWEDFELVNKGFLGYMDLGYTRRDVELFVWLEALRDKQCAEAPCELGVLLAGHIEPQGGCPVQIHIPKMFELIGTGHFREALEMLESCNPLPDVTGRVCPQELQCQGQCIHKQSMSIGQLEWFLPEWEKLADPERARSRYAGVRDPWATALRPPIAIVGSGPSGLITAYLLAAEGFPVTVFEAFHELGGVLRYGIPEFRLPNELIDDVVAKIGQLGGRFVTNFVVGKTATLEQLRDAGFARVFVGSGAGLPRFLNVPGEHLLNVMSANEFLTRVNLMQAHRADHETPLPMVTDKQVLIIGGGNTAMDAARTARRLGGHVTIVYRRTRAEMPARVEELEHALEEGIELAVLRSPVAFEGNEQGFVTSATVEIMGLGEPDGSGRRRPVATGRTTGIPADLVIMALGNSANPIIKDSEPRLVTSRYGTIEQPGEGSKETSLAGVFTGGDAARGGSTAIRAAGDGQSAAREIVRTIEHIEAAEVTARVARALAYTELAGEAPTIVAKTHLSVGIEEFTVRAPVIARTAQAGQFVRVL
;
A
#
# COMPACT_ATOMS: atom_id res chain seq x y z
N MET A 1 -22.01 -22.00 43.71
CA MET A 1 -20.80 -22.78 43.39
C MET A 1 -19.66 -22.19 44.20
N THR A 2 -18.96 -22.97 45.00
CA THR A 2 -17.82 -22.49 45.78
C THR A 2 -16.60 -22.36 44.88
N THR A 3 -15.63 -21.55 45.28
CA THR A 3 -14.35 -21.37 44.57
C THR A 3 -13.63 -22.68 44.29
N GLN A 4 -13.73 -23.62 45.23
CA GLN A 4 -13.11 -24.94 45.10
C GLN A 4 -13.84 -25.81 44.06
N GLU A 5 -15.18 -25.75 44.04
CA GLU A 5 -16.01 -26.44 43.06
C GLU A 5 -15.76 -25.90 41.65
N PHE A 6 -15.60 -24.57 41.51
CA PHE A 6 -15.28 -23.94 40.22
C PHE A 6 -13.83 -24.27 39.76
N SER A 7 -12.85 -24.25 40.66
CA SER A 7 -11.47 -24.67 40.37
C SER A 7 -11.37 -26.15 39.99
N ASN A 8 -12.15 -26.98 40.66
CA ASN A 8 -12.26 -28.42 40.34
C ASN A 8 -12.96 -28.65 39.00
N GLN A 9 -13.98 -27.85 38.69
CA GLN A 9 -14.66 -27.89 37.40
C GLN A 9 -13.79 -27.37 36.27
N LEU A 10 -12.95 -26.34 36.50
CA LEU A 10 -11.92 -25.90 35.51
C LEU A 10 -10.89 -26.99 35.25
N GLY A 11 -10.41 -27.69 36.28
CA GLY A 11 -9.52 -28.85 36.12
C GLY A 11 -10.21 -30.08 35.47
N LEU A 12 -11.52 -30.21 35.62
CA LEU A 12 -12.35 -31.17 34.88
C LEU A 12 -12.63 -30.69 33.45
N LEU A 13 -12.69 -29.37 33.21
CA LEU A 13 -12.84 -28.75 31.89
C LEU A 13 -11.66 -29.06 30.99
N GLU A 14 -10.43 -28.99 31.49
CA GLU A 14 -9.24 -29.45 30.74
C GLU A 14 -9.41 -30.88 30.21
N ARG A 15 -9.98 -31.75 31.01
CA ARG A 15 -10.23 -33.15 30.63
C ARG A 15 -11.52 -33.36 29.81
N ARG A 16 -12.51 -32.50 29.96
CA ARG A 16 -13.78 -32.57 29.21
C ARG A 16 -13.76 -31.80 27.90
N LEU A 17 -13.02 -30.72 27.77
CA LEU A 17 -12.86 -29.96 26.52
C LEU A 17 -12.27 -30.82 25.41
N VAL A 18 -11.38 -31.75 25.76
CA VAL A 18 -10.83 -32.75 24.83
C VAL A 18 -11.89 -33.79 24.43
N ALA A 19 -12.91 -34.04 25.28
CA ALA A 19 -13.88 -35.09 25.08
C ALA A 19 -15.27 -34.64 24.61
N ASP A 20 -15.75 -33.46 25.00
CA ASP A 20 -17.05 -32.93 24.61
C ASP A 20 -17.12 -31.39 24.58
N PRO A 21 -17.19 -30.78 23.39
CA PRO A 21 -17.35 -29.32 23.22
C PRO A 21 -18.66 -28.76 23.78
N ARG A 22 -19.69 -29.60 24.06
CA ARG A 22 -20.96 -29.17 24.60
C ARG A 22 -20.89 -28.89 26.11
N ALA A 23 -20.00 -29.55 26.82
CA ALA A 23 -19.75 -29.33 28.25
C ALA A 23 -19.28 -27.91 28.56
N PHE A 24 -18.67 -27.24 27.55
CA PHE A 24 -18.25 -25.83 27.64
C PHE A 24 -19.46 -24.88 27.70
N ARG A 25 -20.52 -25.16 26.96
CA ARG A 25 -21.74 -24.33 26.96
C ARG A 25 -22.47 -24.38 28.28
N GLU A 26 -22.43 -25.52 28.98
CA GLU A 26 -23.12 -25.71 30.26
C GLU A 26 -22.42 -24.95 31.41
N LEU A 27 -21.11 -24.80 31.36
CA LEU A 27 -20.34 -24.03 32.37
C LEU A 27 -20.56 -22.52 32.26
N PHE A 28 -20.93 -22.04 31.07
CA PHE A 28 -21.15 -20.63 30.78
C PHE A 28 -22.63 -20.26 30.62
N THR A 29 -23.52 -21.00 31.25
CA THR A 29 -24.90 -20.56 31.49
C THR A 29 -24.91 -19.22 32.24
N ALA A 30 -26.02 -18.50 32.22
CA ALA A 30 -26.15 -17.21 32.92
C ALA A 30 -25.67 -17.30 34.39
N ASP A 31 -25.97 -18.40 35.10
CA ASP A 31 -25.54 -18.64 36.48
C ASP A 31 -24.04 -18.91 36.62
N GLY A 32 -23.44 -19.63 35.67
CA GLY A 32 -22.00 -19.86 35.61
C GLY A 32 -21.22 -18.58 35.31
N MET A 33 -21.73 -17.72 34.42
CA MET A 33 -21.15 -16.43 34.11
C MET A 33 -21.25 -15.40 35.26
N GLU A 34 -22.31 -15.47 36.09
CA GLU A 34 -22.37 -14.65 37.31
C GLU A 34 -21.34 -15.09 38.35
N ALA A 35 -21.13 -16.40 38.50
CA ALA A 35 -20.08 -16.94 39.35
C ALA A 35 -18.67 -16.51 38.88
N VAL A 36 -18.40 -16.64 37.61
CA VAL A 36 -17.14 -16.14 37.00
C VAL A 36 -16.96 -14.65 37.21
N ALA A 37 -18.01 -13.84 37.00
CA ALA A 37 -17.97 -12.39 37.20
C ALA A 37 -17.78 -12.01 38.67
N TRP A 38 -18.29 -12.81 39.60
CA TRP A 38 -18.08 -12.60 41.02
C TRP A 38 -16.65 -12.94 41.44
N GLU A 39 -16.04 -13.99 40.90
CA GLU A 39 -14.66 -14.39 41.20
C GLU A 39 -13.63 -13.42 40.64
N PHE A 40 -13.88 -12.82 39.47
CA PHE A 40 -13.04 -11.75 38.95
C PHE A 40 -13.00 -10.49 39.84
N ARG A 41 -13.98 -10.29 40.71
CA ARG A 41 -13.96 -9.21 41.70
C ARG A 41 -13.07 -9.51 42.92
N GLN A 42 -12.57 -10.74 43.03
CA GLN A 42 -11.65 -11.16 44.08
C GLN A 42 -10.23 -11.27 43.54
N PRO A 43 -9.29 -10.36 43.89
CA PRO A 43 -7.99 -10.24 43.21
C PRO A 43 -7.17 -11.53 43.12
N ALA A 44 -7.15 -12.32 44.19
CA ALA A 44 -6.35 -13.56 44.21
C ALA A 44 -6.92 -14.69 43.33
N LEU A 45 -8.23 -14.78 43.21
CA LEU A 45 -8.93 -15.79 42.42
C LEU A 45 -8.96 -15.40 40.94
N GLY A 46 -9.18 -14.10 40.66
CA GLY A 46 -9.10 -13.55 39.32
C GLY A 46 -7.74 -13.81 38.69
N ALA A 47 -6.64 -13.55 39.41
CA ALA A 47 -5.28 -13.79 38.93
C ALA A 47 -5.01 -15.29 38.64
N LYS A 48 -5.49 -16.21 39.47
CA LYS A 48 -5.35 -17.65 39.24
C LYS A 48 -6.13 -18.09 38.00
N PHE A 49 -7.38 -17.64 37.86
CA PHE A 49 -8.24 -17.96 36.74
C PHE A 49 -7.67 -17.40 35.42
N THR A 50 -7.21 -16.16 35.41
CA THR A 50 -6.58 -15.53 34.24
C THR A 50 -5.33 -16.29 33.80
N ARG A 51 -4.51 -16.75 34.75
CA ARG A 51 -3.34 -17.58 34.45
C ARG A 51 -3.75 -18.89 33.76
N GLN A 52 -4.77 -19.57 34.26
CA GLN A 52 -5.28 -20.81 33.66
C GLN A 52 -5.87 -20.59 32.28
N LEU A 53 -6.62 -19.50 32.09
CA LEU A 53 -7.10 -19.10 30.74
C LEU A 53 -5.94 -18.88 29.77
N TRP A 54 -4.92 -18.15 30.22
CA TRP A 54 -3.74 -17.89 29.39
C TRP A 54 -2.99 -19.18 29.05
N GLU A 55 -2.85 -20.10 29.99
CA GLU A 55 -2.24 -21.41 29.76
C GLU A 55 -3.00 -22.23 28.68
N VAL A 56 -4.34 -22.18 28.65
CA VAL A 56 -5.13 -22.81 27.59
C VAL A 56 -4.98 -22.06 26.26
N LEU A 57 -5.10 -20.74 26.28
CA LEU A 57 -4.97 -19.93 25.08
C LEU A 57 -3.59 -20.02 24.44
N SER A 58 -2.54 -20.19 25.25
CA SER A 58 -1.15 -20.35 24.77
C SER A 58 -0.86 -21.67 24.07
N ARG A 59 -1.78 -22.65 24.15
CA ARG A 59 -1.70 -23.89 23.38
C ARG A 59 -2.15 -23.63 21.94
N ASP A 60 -1.51 -24.28 20.99
CA ASP A 60 -1.95 -24.25 19.58
C ASP A 60 -2.73 -25.53 19.29
N ASP A 61 -3.92 -25.67 19.91
CA ASP A 61 -4.76 -26.84 19.80
C ASP A 61 -6.26 -26.47 19.71
N ASP A 62 -7.11 -27.47 19.54
CA ASP A 62 -8.55 -27.29 19.44
C ASP A 62 -9.18 -26.70 20.71
N SER A 63 -8.58 -26.91 21.88
CA SER A 63 -9.05 -26.35 23.14
C SER A 63 -8.90 -24.83 23.17
N SER A 64 -7.76 -24.33 22.69
CA SER A 64 -7.50 -22.91 22.53
C SER A 64 -8.50 -22.26 21.55
N ARG A 65 -8.71 -22.88 20.39
CA ARG A 65 -9.66 -22.39 19.37
C ARG A 65 -11.11 -22.38 19.87
N LEU A 66 -11.51 -23.39 20.61
CA LEU A 66 -12.84 -23.42 21.24
C LEU A 66 -13.02 -22.30 22.27
N LEU A 67 -11.99 -22.04 23.08
CA LEU A 67 -12.01 -20.94 24.04
C LEU A 67 -12.06 -19.58 23.36
N MET A 68 -11.28 -19.36 22.29
CA MET A 68 -11.33 -18.15 21.49
C MET A 68 -12.72 -17.89 20.91
N ARG A 69 -13.34 -18.89 20.29
CA ARG A 69 -14.72 -18.80 19.77
C ARG A 69 -15.73 -18.46 20.86
N PHE A 70 -15.60 -19.09 22.01
CA PHE A 70 -16.49 -18.82 23.14
C PHE A 70 -16.36 -17.37 23.62
N LEU A 71 -15.14 -16.89 23.85
CA LEU A 71 -14.88 -15.52 24.29
C LEU A 71 -15.35 -14.49 23.24
N TRP A 72 -15.22 -14.81 21.95
CA TRP A 72 -15.76 -13.98 20.87
C TRP A 72 -17.28 -13.80 20.94
N GLN A 73 -18.03 -14.84 21.29
CA GLN A 73 -19.49 -14.83 21.36
C GLN A 73 -20.05 -14.12 22.59
N LEU A 74 -19.20 -13.75 23.56
CA LEU A 74 -19.65 -13.06 24.76
C LEU A 74 -20.19 -11.66 24.45
N PRO A 75 -21.22 -11.19 25.20
CA PRO A 75 -21.64 -9.81 25.14
C PRO A 75 -20.49 -8.84 25.44
N VAL A 76 -20.48 -7.67 24.79
CA VAL A 76 -19.38 -6.67 24.86
C VAL A 76 -18.96 -6.35 26.31
N GLY A 77 -19.92 -6.21 27.23
CA GLY A 77 -19.62 -5.96 28.64
C GLY A 77 -18.83 -7.09 29.32
N LYS A 78 -19.10 -8.33 28.93
CA LYS A 78 -18.40 -9.51 29.44
C LYS A 78 -17.01 -9.65 28.78
N LYS A 79 -16.89 -9.40 27.48
CA LYS A 79 -15.58 -9.34 26.79
C LYS A 79 -14.62 -8.38 27.49
N ARG A 80 -15.08 -7.17 27.84
CA ARG A 80 -14.27 -6.16 28.55
C ARG A 80 -13.72 -6.66 29.87
N MET A 81 -14.47 -7.46 30.62
CA MET A 81 -13.97 -8.05 31.86
C MET A 81 -12.81 -9.01 31.60
N PHE A 82 -12.93 -9.88 30.60
CA PHE A 82 -11.86 -10.80 30.21
C PHE A 82 -10.63 -10.06 29.71
N ILE A 83 -10.82 -9.05 28.85
CA ILE A 83 -9.71 -8.23 28.33
C ILE A 83 -8.98 -7.54 29.51
N ARG A 84 -9.72 -6.95 30.47
CA ARG A 84 -9.11 -6.32 31.65
C ARG A 84 -8.32 -7.31 32.51
N ALA A 85 -8.87 -8.49 32.76
CA ALA A 85 -8.19 -9.51 33.55
C ALA A 85 -6.93 -10.06 32.85
N LEU A 86 -6.99 -10.26 31.53
CA LEU A 86 -5.83 -10.64 30.72
C LEU A 86 -4.80 -9.52 30.68
N ASP A 87 -5.21 -8.25 30.60
CA ASP A 87 -4.37 -7.08 30.64
C ASP A 87 -3.57 -6.99 31.94
N GLU A 88 -4.23 -7.15 33.10
CA GLU A 88 -3.57 -7.20 34.40
C GLU A 88 -2.55 -8.35 34.50
N HIS A 89 -2.89 -9.52 33.96
CA HIS A 89 -1.97 -10.66 33.91
C HIS A 89 -0.78 -10.41 32.98
N LEU A 90 -1.03 -9.86 31.80
CA LEU A 90 -0.02 -9.56 30.81
C LEU A 90 0.88 -8.42 31.26
N SER A 91 0.34 -7.38 31.91
CA SER A 91 1.13 -6.27 32.48
C SER A 91 2.10 -6.74 33.54
N GLY A 92 1.71 -7.72 34.36
CA GLY A 92 2.60 -8.34 35.35
C GLY A 92 3.70 -9.20 34.75
N ARG A 93 3.44 -9.87 33.64
CA ARG A 93 4.38 -10.74 32.92
C ARG A 93 5.18 -9.99 31.85
N TYR A 94 4.56 -8.98 31.26
CA TYR A 94 5.06 -8.20 30.14
C TYR A 94 4.77 -6.71 30.38
N PRO A 95 5.68 -5.96 31.04
CA PRO A 95 5.46 -4.57 31.47
C PRO A 95 5.04 -3.60 30.37
N MET A 96 5.35 -3.90 29.11
CA MET A 96 4.97 -3.09 27.95
C MET A 96 3.46 -3.13 27.61
N PHE A 97 2.70 -4.05 28.20
CA PHE A 97 1.26 -4.13 28.07
C PHE A 97 0.49 -3.40 29.19
N ALA A 98 1.20 -2.69 30.06
CA ALA A 98 0.56 -1.92 31.11
C ALA A 98 -0.40 -0.90 30.49
N GLY A 99 -1.69 -1.04 30.79
CA GLY A 99 -2.72 -0.12 30.34
C GLY A 99 -3.43 -0.48 29.04
N LEU A 100 -3.32 -1.71 28.53
CA LEU A 100 -4.05 -2.19 27.36
C LEU A 100 -5.58 -1.96 27.41
N SER A 101 -6.17 -2.01 28.63
CA SER A 101 -7.61 -1.84 28.81
C SER A 101 -8.06 -0.38 28.82
N GLU A 102 -7.21 0.55 29.21
CA GLU A 102 -7.52 1.96 29.42
C GLU A 102 -6.79 2.89 28.45
N ASN A 103 -5.58 2.55 28.09
CA ASN A 103 -4.68 3.31 27.23
C ASN A 103 -4.20 2.49 26.04
N TRP A 104 -5.09 1.72 25.42
CA TRP A 104 -4.74 1.11 24.15
C TRP A 104 -4.23 2.21 23.23
N PRO A 105 -2.98 2.12 22.74
CA PRO A 105 -2.40 3.22 22.00
C PRO A 105 -3.31 3.60 20.85
N ALA A 106 -3.57 4.89 20.73
CA ALA A 106 -4.40 5.42 19.65
C ALA A 106 -3.85 4.92 18.32
N GLY A 107 -4.63 4.06 17.68
CA GLY A 107 -4.60 3.69 16.28
C GLY A 107 -3.32 3.09 15.69
N ASN A 108 -2.11 3.50 16.05
CA ASN A 108 -0.93 3.24 15.24
C ASN A 108 0.26 2.62 15.96
N ALA A 109 0.16 2.33 17.24
CA ALA A 109 1.30 1.91 18.06
C ALA A 109 1.20 0.48 18.60
N ILE A 110 0.47 -0.40 17.90
CA ILE A 110 0.44 -1.81 18.27
C ILE A 110 1.56 -2.52 17.53
N GLY A 111 2.67 -2.56 18.16
CA GLY A 111 3.90 -3.16 17.70
C GLY A 111 5.09 -2.27 18.06
N PRO A 112 6.19 -2.86 18.45
CA PRO A 112 7.36 -2.10 18.84
C PRO A 112 7.95 -1.39 17.63
N TYR A 113 8.15 -0.08 17.79
CA TYR A 113 9.08 0.67 16.96
C TYR A 113 10.49 0.36 17.46
N ILE A 114 11.25 -0.38 16.69
CA ILE A 114 12.67 -0.56 16.97
C ILE A 114 13.39 0.59 16.28
N ARG A 115 13.86 1.55 17.08
CA ARG A 115 14.67 2.65 16.62
C ARG A 115 16.11 2.40 17.03
N LYS A 116 17.01 2.24 16.07
CA LYS A 116 18.43 2.48 16.29
C LYS A 116 18.74 3.90 15.82
N PRO A 117 19.11 4.82 16.71
CA PRO A 117 19.58 6.13 16.29
C PRO A 117 20.93 5.94 15.60
N SER A 118 20.99 6.17 14.31
CA SER A 118 22.21 6.21 13.55
C SER A 118 22.14 7.30 12.50
N GLU A 119 23.29 7.88 12.18
CA GLU A 119 23.43 8.93 11.17
C GLU A 119 23.64 8.37 9.75
N ARG A 120 23.77 7.04 9.58
CA ARG A 120 24.04 6.39 8.29
C ARG A 120 22.82 5.65 7.77
N TRP A 121 22.68 5.57 6.44
CA TRP A 121 21.57 4.85 5.78
C TRP A 121 21.40 3.42 6.28
N GLU A 122 22.49 2.69 6.44
CA GLU A 122 22.53 1.28 6.84
C GLU A 122 22.11 1.06 8.30
N ASP A 123 22.22 2.10 9.12
CA ASP A 123 21.94 2.06 10.55
C ASP A 123 20.55 2.64 10.89
N PHE A 124 19.86 3.23 9.90
CA PHE A 124 18.50 3.74 10.05
C PHE A 124 17.48 2.60 9.97
N GLU A 125 17.46 1.75 10.96
CA GLU A 125 16.35 0.82 11.12
C GLU A 125 15.19 1.51 11.85
N LEU A 126 14.32 2.16 11.11
CA LEU A 126 12.97 2.46 11.59
C LEU A 126 12.06 1.32 11.12
N VAL A 127 11.97 0.29 11.89
CA VAL A 127 11.19 -0.87 11.51
C VAL A 127 9.90 -0.85 12.30
N ASN A 128 8.83 -0.32 11.70
CA ASN A 128 7.50 -0.65 12.15
C ASN A 128 7.20 -2.08 11.67
N LYS A 129 7.44 -3.06 12.53
CA LYS A 129 7.11 -4.47 12.28
C LYS A 129 5.70 -4.82 12.74
N GLY A 130 4.92 -3.82 13.16
CA GLY A 130 3.59 -4.06 13.69
C GLY A 130 3.61 -5.10 14.81
N PHE A 131 2.62 -5.97 14.84
CA PHE A 131 2.57 -7.07 15.82
C PHE A 131 3.79 -8.00 15.77
N LEU A 132 4.38 -8.21 14.59
CA LEU A 132 5.53 -9.12 14.44
C LEU A 132 6.80 -8.58 15.10
N GLY A 133 6.91 -7.28 15.30
CA GLY A 133 8.02 -6.68 16.03
C GLY A 133 8.18 -7.17 17.47
N TYR A 134 7.12 -7.72 18.06
CA TYR A 134 7.22 -8.38 19.38
C TYR A 134 8.13 -9.61 19.35
N MET A 135 8.28 -10.29 18.21
CA MET A 135 9.19 -11.41 18.09
C MET A 135 10.66 -10.99 18.26
N ASP A 136 11.03 -9.80 17.82
CA ASP A 136 12.37 -9.24 18.04
C ASP A 136 12.65 -8.91 19.52
N LEU A 137 11.59 -8.76 20.32
CA LEU A 137 11.66 -8.59 21.77
C LEU A 137 11.61 -9.93 22.52
N GLY A 138 11.66 -11.05 21.83
CA GLY A 138 11.73 -12.40 22.42
C GLY A 138 10.39 -13.07 22.67
N TYR A 139 9.29 -12.52 22.15
CA TYR A 139 7.98 -13.20 22.18
C TYR A 139 7.90 -14.29 21.13
N THR A 140 7.16 -15.34 21.44
CA THR A 140 6.92 -16.42 20.47
C THR A 140 5.88 -16.00 19.43
N ARG A 141 5.84 -16.70 18.28
CA ARG A 141 4.77 -16.53 17.29
C ARG A 141 3.38 -16.65 17.95
N ARG A 142 3.20 -17.62 18.85
CA ARG A 142 1.93 -17.84 19.54
C ARG A 142 1.54 -16.67 20.45
N ASP A 143 2.49 -16.07 21.14
CA ASP A 143 2.23 -14.87 21.93
C ASP A 143 1.71 -13.74 21.03
N VAL A 144 2.32 -13.55 19.87
CA VAL A 144 1.91 -12.52 18.89
C VAL A 144 0.51 -12.80 18.33
N GLU A 145 0.20 -14.06 18.00
CA GLU A 145 -1.15 -14.49 17.61
C GLU A 145 -2.19 -14.13 18.67
N LEU A 146 -1.86 -14.31 19.94
CA LEU A 146 -2.75 -13.97 21.05
C LEU A 146 -2.91 -12.45 21.22
N PHE A 147 -1.89 -11.65 20.96
CA PHE A 147 -1.99 -10.19 20.97
C PHE A 147 -2.92 -9.68 19.86
N VAL A 148 -2.79 -10.24 18.66
CA VAL A 148 -3.67 -9.95 17.52
C VAL A 148 -5.10 -10.39 17.81
N TRP A 149 -5.27 -11.56 18.40
CA TRP A 149 -6.58 -12.06 18.85
C TRP A 149 -7.23 -11.15 19.90
N LEU A 150 -6.45 -10.65 20.89
CA LEU A 150 -6.94 -9.69 21.88
C LEU A 150 -7.40 -8.39 21.25
N GLU A 151 -6.68 -7.90 20.25
CA GLU A 151 -7.11 -6.71 19.49
C GLU A 151 -8.45 -6.98 18.81
N ALA A 152 -8.58 -8.11 18.09
CA ALA A 152 -9.84 -8.49 17.45
C ALA A 152 -10.98 -8.64 18.47
N LEU A 153 -10.72 -9.20 19.66
CA LEU A 153 -11.71 -9.39 20.70
C LEU A 153 -12.33 -8.08 21.21
N ARG A 154 -11.66 -6.94 21.04
CA ARG A 154 -12.20 -5.61 21.35
C ARG A 154 -13.39 -5.23 20.46
N ASP A 155 -13.55 -5.87 19.29
CA ASP A 155 -14.61 -5.53 18.36
C ASP A 155 -16.00 -5.64 18.97
N LYS A 156 -16.84 -4.63 18.70
CA LYS A 156 -18.23 -4.55 19.18
C LYS A 156 -19.22 -5.27 18.26
N GLN A 157 -18.72 -5.93 17.20
CA GLN A 157 -19.53 -6.58 16.18
C GLN A 157 -20.50 -5.58 15.52
N CYS A 158 -19.92 -4.53 14.94
CA CYS A 158 -20.65 -3.46 14.28
C CYS A 158 -21.38 -3.98 13.03
N ALA A 159 -22.71 -3.89 13.02
CA ALA A 159 -23.53 -4.32 11.88
C ALA A 159 -23.50 -3.34 10.71
N GLU A 160 -23.26 -2.05 10.96
CA GLU A 160 -23.27 -0.99 9.92
C GLU A 160 -21.95 -0.92 9.15
N ALA A 161 -20.87 -1.44 9.73
CA ALA A 161 -19.53 -1.52 9.14
C ALA A 161 -19.07 -0.23 8.41
N PRO A 162 -19.12 0.97 9.02
CA PRO A 162 -18.70 2.18 8.32
C PRO A 162 -17.20 2.21 8.00
N CYS A 163 -16.40 1.39 8.67
CA CYS A 163 -14.99 1.17 8.34
C CYS A 163 -14.81 0.44 6.99
N GLU A 164 -15.75 -0.41 6.60
CA GLU A 164 -15.78 -1.09 5.31
C GLU A 164 -16.44 -0.22 4.24
N LEU A 165 -17.67 0.21 4.50
CA LEU A 165 -18.55 0.83 3.51
C LEU A 165 -18.42 2.35 3.43
N GLY A 166 -17.83 2.99 4.45
CA GLY A 166 -17.84 4.44 4.59
C GLY A 166 -19.19 4.99 5.03
N VAL A 167 -19.29 6.31 5.13
CA VAL A 167 -20.49 7.03 5.50
C VAL A 167 -20.96 7.88 4.34
N LEU A 168 -22.20 7.70 3.90
CA LEU A 168 -22.83 8.55 2.89
C LEU A 168 -23.18 9.90 3.52
N LEU A 169 -22.57 10.96 3.01
CA LEU A 169 -22.88 12.33 3.37
C LEU A 169 -23.82 12.93 2.32
N ALA A 170 -24.72 13.81 2.76
CA ALA A 170 -25.64 14.51 1.86
C ALA A 170 -24.85 15.26 0.77
N GLY A 171 -25.19 15.02 -0.50
CA GLY A 171 -24.54 15.63 -1.66
C GLY A 171 -23.30 14.91 -2.20
N HIS A 172 -22.90 13.78 -1.62
CA HIS A 172 -21.84 12.94 -2.14
C HIS A 172 -22.40 11.71 -2.84
N ILE A 173 -21.87 11.41 -4.04
CA ILE A 173 -22.25 10.22 -4.82
C ILE A 173 -21.55 8.98 -4.26
N GLU A 174 -20.29 9.14 -3.81
CA GLU A 174 -19.49 8.07 -3.21
C GLU A 174 -19.44 8.22 -1.68
N PRO A 175 -19.35 7.10 -0.92
CA PRO A 175 -19.17 7.15 0.52
C PRO A 175 -17.90 7.94 0.90
N GLN A 176 -17.98 8.69 1.99
CA GLN A 176 -16.82 9.34 2.58
C GLN A 176 -16.15 8.39 3.57
N GLY A 177 -14.84 8.23 3.46
CA GLY A 177 -14.08 7.26 4.26
C GLY A 177 -14.33 5.81 3.86
N GLY A 178 -14.14 4.89 4.80
CA GLY A 178 -14.26 3.45 4.56
C GLY A 178 -13.09 2.85 3.78
N CYS A 179 -13.22 1.57 3.41
CA CYS A 179 -12.20 0.85 2.65
C CYS A 179 -12.48 0.92 1.15
N PRO A 180 -11.61 1.53 0.32
CA PRO A 180 -11.82 1.65 -1.13
C PRO A 180 -11.92 0.31 -1.88
N VAL A 181 -11.31 -0.76 -1.36
CA VAL A 181 -11.41 -2.12 -1.91
C VAL A 181 -12.44 -2.98 -1.17
N GLN A 182 -13.18 -2.38 -0.25
CA GLN A 182 -14.27 -3.03 0.49
C GLN A 182 -13.86 -4.35 1.16
N ILE A 183 -12.74 -4.33 1.90
CA ILE A 183 -12.36 -5.44 2.77
C ILE A 183 -13.50 -5.68 3.76
N HIS A 184 -13.95 -6.93 3.89
CA HIS A 184 -14.94 -7.33 4.89
C HIS A 184 -14.36 -7.28 6.31
N ILE A 185 -14.10 -6.05 6.80
CA ILE A 185 -13.38 -5.78 8.05
C ILE A 185 -14.03 -6.46 9.26
N PRO A 186 -15.36 -6.37 9.49
CA PRO A 186 -16.00 -7.09 10.60
C PRO A 186 -15.82 -8.60 10.51
N LYS A 187 -15.83 -9.17 9.29
CA LYS A 187 -15.59 -10.59 9.09
C LYS A 187 -14.15 -10.98 9.36
N MET A 188 -13.19 -10.12 9.00
CA MET A 188 -11.78 -10.30 9.35
C MET A 188 -11.61 -10.37 10.87
N PHE A 189 -12.22 -9.46 11.63
CA PHE A 189 -12.19 -9.48 13.09
C PHE A 189 -12.84 -10.72 13.68
N GLU A 190 -13.99 -11.16 13.14
CA GLU A 190 -14.65 -12.40 13.56
C GLU A 190 -13.72 -13.62 13.37
N LEU A 191 -13.11 -13.75 12.20
CA LEU A 191 -12.24 -14.88 11.89
C LEU A 191 -10.99 -14.89 12.78
N ILE A 192 -10.33 -13.74 12.96
CA ILE A 192 -9.21 -13.61 13.89
C ILE A 192 -9.67 -13.88 15.32
N GLY A 193 -10.77 -13.27 15.76
CA GLY A 193 -11.32 -13.41 17.10
C GLY A 193 -11.78 -14.83 17.44
N THR A 194 -12.00 -15.67 16.44
CA THR A 194 -12.32 -17.09 16.59
C THR A 194 -11.14 -18.03 16.30
N GLY A 195 -9.93 -17.48 16.08
CA GLY A 195 -8.69 -18.23 15.86
C GLY A 195 -8.50 -18.78 14.45
N HIS A 196 -9.25 -18.28 13.45
CA HIS A 196 -9.22 -18.72 12.05
C HIS A 196 -8.37 -17.76 11.20
N PHE A 197 -7.08 -17.65 11.52
CA PHE A 197 -6.16 -16.71 10.85
C PHE A 197 -6.02 -16.99 9.35
N ARG A 198 -6.01 -18.25 8.95
CA ARG A 198 -5.87 -18.65 7.54
C ARG A 198 -7.09 -18.24 6.73
N GLU A 199 -8.27 -18.53 7.23
CA GLU A 199 -9.54 -18.14 6.58
C GLU A 199 -9.69 -16.61 6.57
N ALA A 200 -9.15 -15.92 7.58
CA ALA A 200 -9.11 -14.46 7.59
C ALA A 200 -8.24 -13.92 6.44
N LEU A 201 -7.07 -14.52 6.20
CA LEU A 201 -6.20 -14.17 5.09
C LEU A 201 -6.84 -14.47 3.73
N GLU A 202 -7.44 -15.65 3.56
CA GLU A 202 -8.12 -16.05 2.31
C GLU A 202 -9.27 -15.07 1.98
N MET A 203 -10.07 -14.71 2.96
CA MET A 203 -11.13 -13.72 2.80
C MET A 203 -10.55 -12.35 2.45
N LEU A 204 -9.50 -11.92 3.15
CA LEU A 204 -8.82 -10.64 2.91
C LEU A 204 -8.29 -10.55 1.48
N GLU A 205 -7.58 -11.56 1.00
CA GLU A 205 -7.03 -11.59 -0.36
C GLU A 205 -8.10 -11.70 -1.46
N SER A 206 -9.26 -12.26 -1.16
CA SER A 206 -10.40 -12.24 -2.10
C SER A 206 -10.92 -10.82 -2.39
N CYS A 207 -10.74 -9.90 -1.45
CA CYS A 207 -11.10 -8.48 -1.60
C CYS A 207 -9.91 -7.63 -2.03
N ASN A 208 -8.75 -7.91 -1.45
CA ASN A 208 -7.52 -7.14 -1.61
C ASN A 208 -6.30 -8.06 -1.74
N PRO A 209 -5.75 -8.26 -2.93
CA PRO A 209 -4.57 -9.10 -3.13
C PRO A 209 -3.26 -8.45 -2.66
N LEU A 210 -3.31 -7.21 -2.17
CA LEU A 210 -2.16 -6.40 -1.74
C LEU A 210 -2.16 -6.10 -0.22
N PRO A 211 -2.56 -7.01 0.68
CA PRO A 211 -2.74 -6.67 2.09
C PRO A 211 -1.43 -6.26 2.79
N ASP A 212 -0.30 -6.85 2.40
CA ASP A 212 1.03 -6.48 2.88
C ASP A 212 1.38 -5.03 2.54
N VAL A 213 0.99 -4.58 1.35
CA VAL A 213 1.24 -3.23 0.86
C VAL A 213 0.27 -2.24 1.51
N THR A 214 -1.02 -2.51 1.40
CA THR A 214 -2.07 -1.57 1.82
C THR A 214 -2.13 -1.39 3.33
N GLY A 215 -1.92 -2.44 4.10
CA GLY A 215 -1.82 -2.38 5.55
C GLY A 215 -0.70 -1.45 6.05
N ARG A 216 0.39 -1.29 5.27
CA ARG A 216 1.51 -0.39 5.59
C ARG A 216 1.33 1.04 5.09
N VAL A 217 0.81 1.23 3.87
CA VAL A 217 0.85 2.55 3.20
C VAL A 217 -0.48 3.29 3.15
N CYS A 218 -1.61 2.64 3.49
CA CYS A 218 -2.91 3.30 3.51
C CYS A 218 -2.98 4.38 4.60
N PRO A 219 -3.61 5.52 4.32
CA PRO A 219 -3.96 6.49 5.35
C PRO A 219 -5.22 6.04 6.10
N GLN A 220 -5.09 4.99 6.93
CA GLN A 220 -6.22 4.36 7.62
C GLN A 220 -7.00 5.35 8.49
N GLU A 221 -6.29 6.34 9.07
CA GLU A 221 -6.84 7.42 9.88
C GLU A 221 -7.82 8.32 9.11
N LEU A 222 -7.71 8.36 7.78
CA LEU A 222 -8.63 9.09 6.89
C LEU A 222 -9.65 8.18 6.20
N GLN A 223 -9.55 6.86 6.40
CA GLN A 223 -10.35 5.85 5.73
C GLN A 223 -11.04 4.93 6.74
N CYS A 224 -10.70 3.63 6.76
CA CYS A 224 -11.36 2.64 7.59
C CYS A 224 -11.26 2.95 9.09
N GLN A 225 -10.10 3.28 9.62
CA GLN A 225 -9.94 3.62 11.04
C GLN A 225 -10.61 4.95 11.39
N GLY A 226 -10.58 5.93 10.47
CA GLY A 226 -11.25 7.21 10.67
C GLY A 226 -12.78 7.11 10.75
N GLN A 227 -13.36 6.03 10.24
CA GLN A 227 -14.80 5.73 10.31
C GLN A 227 -15.15 4.70 11.41
N CYS A 228 -14.16 4.24 12.17
CA CYS A 228 -14.39 3.25 13.20
C CYS A 228 -15.29 3.81 14.33
N ILE A 229 -16.34 3.05 14.71
CA ILE A 229 -17.28 3.44 15.77
C ILE A 229 -16.71 3.29 17.19
N HIS A 230 -15.56 2.65 17.33
CA HIS A 230 -14.89 2.53 18.61
C HIS A 230 -14.29 3.86 19.04
N LYS A 231 -14.35 4.17 20.34
CA LYS A 231 -13.75 5.39 20.90
C LYS A 231 -12.25 5.49 20.56
N GLN A 232 -11.56 4.35 20.64
CA GLN A 232 -10.23 4.15 20.08
C GLN A 232 -10.43 3.22 18.89
N SER A 233 -10.08 3.67 17.69
CA SER A 233 -10.24 2.88 16.48
C SER A 233 -9.54 1.52 16.60
N MET A 234 -10.07 0.52 15.90
CA MET A 234 -9.42 -0.79 15.80
C MET A 234 -8.18 -0.66 14.91
N SER A 235 -7.16 -1.46 15.17
CA SER A 235 -5.88 -1.45 14.44
C SER A 235 -6.00 -2.18 13.10
N ILE A 236 -6.91 -1.72 12.24
CA ILE A 236 -7.33 -2.41 11.01
C ILE A 236 -6.13 -2.67 10.10
N GLY A 237 -5.33 -1.65 9.78
CA GLY A 237 -4.18 -1.79 8.92
C GLY A 237 -3.11 -2.73 9.48
N GLN A 238 -2.89 -2.71 10.80
CA GLN A 238 -1.96 -3.61 11.47
C GLN A 238 -2.39 -5.08 11.38
N LEU A 239 -3.70 -5.35 11.48
CA LEU A 239 -4.25 -6.70 11.34
C LEU A 239 -4.24 -7.15 9.87
N GLU A 240 -4.46 -6.21 8.95
CA GLU A 240 -4.43 -6.45 7.51
C GLU A 240 -3.08 -7.00 7.06
N TRP A 241 -1.98 -6.35 7.42
CA TRP A 241 -0.65 -6.81 7.01
C TRP A 241 -0.06 -7.90 7.90
N PHE A 242 -0.56 -8.07 9.12
CA PHE A 242 -0.17 -9.18 9.99
C PHE A 242 -0.50 -10.54 9.37
N LEU A 243 -1.66 -10.69 8.76
CA LEU A 243 -2.15 -11.97 8.26
C LEU A 243 -1.24 -12.61 7.21
N PRO A 244 -0.80 -11.93 6.13
CA PRO A 244 0.13 -12.52 5.17
C PRO A 244 1.52 -12.77 5.77
N GLU A 245 2.04 -11.89 6.62
CA GLU A 245 3.32 -12.10 7.29
C GLU A 245 3.26 -13.29 8.27
N TRP A 246 2.12 -13.45 8.97
CA TRP A 246 1.88 -14.60 9.81
C TRP A 246 1.91 -15.91 8.99
N GLU A 247 1.31 -15.96 7.80
CA GLU A 247 1.33 -17.15 6.96
C GLU A 247 2.75 -17.49 6.50
N LYS A 248 3.56 -16.49 6.14
CA LYS A 248 4.98 -16.69 5.79
C LYS A 248 5.76 -17.35 6.91
N LEU A 249 5.42 -17.08 8.17
CA LEU A 249 6.04 -17.69 9.35
C LEU A 249 5.42 -19.04 9.72
N ALA A 250 4.11 -19.17 9.60
CA ALA A 250 3.37 -20.37 10.02
C ALA A 250 3.46 -21.50 8.99
N ASP A 251 3.46 -21.18 7.70
CA ASP A 251 3.46 -22.11 6.57
C ASP A 251 4.17 -21.49 5.35
N PRO A 252 5.51 -21.36 5.39
CA PRO A 252 6.28 -20.71 4.33
C PRO A 252 6.15 -21.38 2.96
N GLU A 253 5.89 -22.67 2.92
CA GLU A 253 5.72 -23.41 1.68
C GLU A 253 4.41 -23.04 1.01
N ARG A 254 3.31 -23.04 1.77
CA ARG A 254 2.01 -22.61 1.28
C ARG A 254 2.03 -21.14 0.87
N ALA A 255 2.64 -20.25 1.64
CA ALA A 255 2.74 -18.84 1.32
C ALA A 255 3.38 -18.61 -0.06
N ARG A 256 4.41 -19.38 -0.41
CA ARG A 256 5.11 -19.31 -1.70
C ARG A 256 4.40 -19.98 -2.87
N SER A 257 3.63 -21.03 -2.61
CA SER A 257 3.06 -21.90 -3.66
C SER A 257 1.53 -21.91 -3.69
N ARG A 258 0.88 -20.91 -3.09
CA ARG A 258 -0.58 -20.86 -2.91
C ARG A 258 -1.37 -21.10 -4.20
N TYR A 259 -0.89 -20.58 -5.32
CA TYR A 259 -1.52 -20.71 -6.63
C TYR A 259 -0.79 -21.69 -7.55
N ALA A 260 0.19 -22.43 -7.02
CA ALA A 260 0.87 -23.47 -7.80
C ALA A 260 -0.12 -24.55 -8.22
N GLY A 261 -0.11 -24.92 -9.50
CA GLY A 261 -1.01 -25.92 -10.06
C GLY A 261 -2.35 -25.37 -10.59
N VAL A 262 -2.58 -24.06 -10.52
CA VAL A 262 -3.65 -23.40 -11.30
C VAL A 262 -3.39 -23.65 -12.78
N ARG A 263 -4.45 -24.02 -13.54
CA ARG A 263 -4.31 -24.25 -14.99
C ARG A 263 -3.91 -22.95 -15.67
N ASP A 264 -2.87 -23.01 -16.50
CA ASP A 264 -2.43 -21.86 -17.30
C ASP A 264 -3.57 -21.39 -18.21
N PRO A 265 -4.08 -20.16 -18.03
CA PRO A 265 -5.16 -19.62 -18.85
C PRO A 265 -4.77 -19.44 -20.33
N TRP A 266 -3.48 -19.31 -20.64
CA TRP A 266 -2.97 -19.25 -22.00
C TRP A 266 -3.07 -20.59 -22.72
N ALA A 267 -2.84 -21.68 -22.01
CA ALA A 267 -2.95 -23.03 -22.54
C ALA A 267 -4.41 -23.49 -22.68
N THR A 268 -5.28 -23.11 -21.74
CA THR A 268 -6.70 -23.50 -21.78
C THR A 268 -7.51 -22.70 -22.79
N ALA A 269 -7.13 -21.44 -23.04
CA ALA A 269 -7.78 -20.52 -23.99
C ALA A 269 -9.32 -20.45 -23.84
N LEU A 270 -9.82 -20.50 -22.59
CA LEU A 270 -11.27 -20.47 -22.31
C LEU A 270 -11.82 -19.04 -22.26
N ARG A 271 -10.95 -18.06 -22.02
CA ARG A 271 -11.29 -16.64 -21.93
C ARG A 271 -10.38 -15.81 -22.83
N PRO A 272 -10.85 -14.68 -23.38
CA PRO A 272 -10.04 -13.84 -24.25
C PRO A 272 -8.95 -13.10 -23.48
N PRO A 273 -7.80 -12.78 -24.11
CA PRO A 273 -6.69 -12.13 -23.44
C PRO A 273 -6.96 -10.65 -23.17
N ILE A 274 -6.42 -10.16 -22.05
CA ILE A 274 -6.56 -8.78 -21.57
C ILE A 274 -5.17 -8.14 -21.44
N ALA A 275 -5.02 -6.91 -21.94
CA ALA A 275 -3.81 -6.11 -21.76
C ALA A 275 -3.99 -5.15 -20.58
N ILE A 276 -2.99 -5.07 -19.71
CA ILE A 276 -2.91 -4.12 -18.61
C ILE A 276 -1.73 -3.18 -18.88
N VAL A 277 -1.96 -1.88 -18.90
CA VAL A 277 -0.94 -0.85 -19.14
C VAL A 277 -0.57 -0.21 -17.81
N GLY A 278 0.65 -0.48 -17.34
CA GLY A 278 1.19 -0.05 -16.06
C GLY A 278 1.01 -1.09 -14.95
N SER A 279 2.07 -1.30 -14.18
CA SER A 279 2.14 -2.23 -13.04
C SER A 279 2.01 -1.54 -11.68
N GLY A 280 1.46 -0.33 -11.63
CA GLY A 280 1.13 0.33 -10.37
C GLY A 280 -0.02 -0.37 -9.62
N PRO A 281 -0.46 0.15 -8.45
CA PRO A 281 -1.49 -0.50 -7.62
C PRO A 281 -2.76 -0.87 -8.38
N SER A 282 -3.26 0.03 -9.25
CA SER A 282 -4.46 -0.26 -10.06
C SER A 282 -4.24 -1.36 -11.08
N GLY A 283 -3.07 -1.38 -11.74
CA GLY A 283 -2.73 -2.40 -12.73
C GLY A 283 -2.53 -3.77 -12.09
N LEU A 284 -1.80 -3.85 -10.98
CA LEU A 284 -1.55 -5.12 -10.28
C LEU A 284 -2.83 -5.75 -9.75
N ILE A 285 -3.73 -4.97 -9.14
CA ILE A 285 -4.99 -5.54 -8.64
C ILE A 285 -5.91 -5.97 -9.80
N THR A 286 -5.96 -5.19 -10.89
CA THR A 286 -6.70 -5.57 -12.09
C THR A 286 -6.16 -6.87 -12.68
N ALA A 287 -4.84 -6.98 -12.82
CA ALA A 287 -4.17 -8.16 -13.34
C ALA A 287 -4.44 -9.39 -12.46
N TYR A 288 -4.30 -9.26 -11.14
CA TYR A 288 -4.56 -10.35 -10.21
C TYR A 288 -6.00 -10.85 -10.31
N LEU A 289 -6.98 -9.96 -10.22
CA LEU A 289 -8.40 -10.34 -10.22
C LEU A 289 -8.81 -10.99 -11.54
N LEU A 290 -8.35 -10.47 -12.66
CA LEU A 290 -8.64 -11.06 -13.99
C LEU A 290 -7.94 -12.41 -14.16
N ALA A 291 -6.67 -12.55 -13.71
CA ALA A 291 -5.96 -13.83 -13.78
C ALA A 291 -6.61 -14.89 -12.87
N ALA A 292 -7.08 -14.50 -11.67
CA ALA A 292 -7.84 -15.37 -10.77
C ALA A 292 -9.17 -15.84 -11.37
N GLU A 293 -9.80 -15.02 -12.22
CA GLU A 293 -10.98 -15.37 -13.00
C GLU A 293 -10.65 -16.21 -14.27
N GLY A 294 -9.38 -16.57 -14.47
CA GLY A 294 -8.93 -17.41 -15.59
C GLY A 294 -8.75 -16.67 -16.92
N PHE A 295 -8.61 -15.36 -16.92
CA PHE A 295 -8.25 -14.60 -18.13
C PHE A 295 -6.74 -14.68 -18.38
N PRO A 296 -6.29 -14.90 -19.63
CA PRO A 296 -4.91 -14.63 -20.02
C PRO A 296 -4.62 -13.14 -19.90
N VAL A 297 -3.69 -12.75 -19.02
CA VAL A 297 -3.36 -11.34 -18.74
C VAL A 297 -1.90 -11.06 -19.09
N THR A 298 -1.64 -9.95 -19.80
CA THR A 298 -0.30 -9.38 -19.96
C THR A 298 -0.25 -7.97 -19.40
N VAL A 299 0.70 -7.71 -18.49
CA VAL A 299 0.99 -6.39 -17.93
C VAL A 299 2.17 -5.79 -18.68
N PHE A 300 1.97 -4.65 -19.32
CA PHE A 300 2.99 -3.88 -20.02
C PHE A 300 3.46 -2.73 -19.11
N GLU A 301 4.73 -2.73 -18.72
CA GLU A 301 5.31 -1.74 -17.82
C GLU A 301 6.40 -0.92 -18.53
N ALA A 302 6.36 0.40 -18.36
CA ALA A 302 7.30 1.31 -18.97
C ALA A 302 8.71 1.21 -18.36
N PHE A 303 8.80 0.93 -17.07
CA PHE A 303 10.07 0.77 -16.36
C PHE A 303 10.63 -0.65 -16.49
N HIS A 304 11.89 -0.83 -16.06
CA HIS A 304 12.56 -2.13 -16.01
C HIS A 304 12.10 -3.00 -14.83
N GLU A 305 11.46 -2.39 -13.82
CA GLU A 305 10.92 -3.05 -12.64
C GLU A 305 9.42 -2.82 -12.50
N LEU A 306 8.74 -3.81 -11.90
CA LEU A 306 7.30 -3.78 -11.69
C LEU A 306 6.93 -3.11 -10.36
N GLY A 307 5.71 -2.58 -10.24
CA GLY A 307 5.19 -2.00 -9.01
C GLY A 307 4.80 -0.52 -9.13
N GLY A 308 5.24 0.17 -10.19
CA GLY A 308 4.95 1.58 -10.38
C GLY A 308 5.39 2.42 -9.16
N VAL A 309 4.51 3.33 -8.70
CA VAL A 309 4.80 4.23 -7.57
C VAL A 309 5.11 3.50 -6.27
N LEU A 310 4.66 2.26 -6.09
CA LEU A 310 4.98 1.46 -4.91
C LEU A 310 6.49 1.20 -4.83
N ARG A 311 7.15 1.02 -5.97
CA ARG A 311 8.59 0.75 -6.06
C ARG A 311 9.42 2.02 -6.28
N TYR A 312 9.06 2.88 -7.22
CA TYR A 312 9.88 4.05 -7.52
C TYR A 312 9.64 5.22 -6.56
N GLY A 313 8.43 5.34 -5.98
CA GLY A 313 8.02 6.52 -5.22
C GLY A 313 8.02 6.32 -3.71
N ILE A 314 7.73 5.12 -3.22
CA ILE A 314 7.70 4.81 -1.78
C ILE A 314 9.04 4.19 -1.40
N PRO A 315 9.77 4.78 -0.43
CA PRO A 315 11.07 4.25 -0.01
C PRO A 315 10.98 2.87 0.62
N GLU A 316 12.01 2.05 0.40
CA GLU A 316 12.08 0.67 0.87
C GLU A 316 11.94 0.54 2.40
N PHE A 317 12.38 1.53 3.16
CA PHE A 317 12.19 1.56 4.62
C PHE A 317 10.72 1.73 5.06
N ARG A 318 9.82 2.15 4.15
CA ARG A 318 8.36 2.19 4.37
C ARG A 318 7.65 0.99 3.76
N LEU A 319 8.09 0.58 2.58
CA LEU A 319 7.49 -0.50 1.81
C LEU A 319 8.61 -1.35 1.18
N PRO A 320 9.01 -2.45 1.81
CA PRO A 320 10.00 -3.37 1.26
C PRO A 320 9.62 -3.85 -0.14
N ASN A 321 10.57 -3.81 -1.07
CA ASN A 321 10.35 -4.18 -2.47
C ASN A 321 9.91 -5.64 -2.65
N GLU A 322 10.38 -6.54 -1.77
CA GLU A 322 10.00 -7.97 -1.75
C GLU A 322 8.48 -8.19 -1.66
N LEU A 323 7.74 -7.28 -1.00
CA LEU A 323 6.28 -7.39 -0.89
C LEU A 323 5.58 -7.15 -2.23
N ILE A 324 6.19 -6.34 -3.09
CA ILE A 324 5.71 -6.10 -4.45
C ILE A 324 6.03 -7.33 -5.31
N ASP A 325 7.23 -7.89 -5.14
CA ASP A 325 7.66 -9.11 -5.85
C ASP A 325 6.78 -10.31 -5.50
N ASP A 326 6.34 -10.44 -4.26
CA ASP A 326 5.37 -11.45 -3.82
C ASP A 326 4.03 -11.34 -4.58
N VAL A 327 3.52 -10.12 -4.77
CA VAL A 327 2.29 -9.89 -5.55
C VAL A 327 2.49 -10.25 -7.01
N VAL A 328 3.61 -9.85 -7.60
CA VAL A 328 3.98 -10.19 -8.98
C VAL A 328 4.08 -11.71 -9.14
N ALA A 329 4.72 -12.40 -8.19
CA ALA A 329 4.83 -13.86 -8.19
C ALA A 329 3.45 -14.54 -8.12
N LYS A 330 2.53 -14.05 -7.27
CA LYS A 330 1.15 -14.56 -7.20
C LYS A 330 0.42 -14.41 -8.54
N ILE A 331 0.53 -13.26 -9.19
CA ILE A 331 -0.05 -13.04 -10.53
C ILE A 331 0.57 -13.99 -11.56
N GLY A 332 1.89 -14.19 -11.51
CA GLY A 332 2.60 -15.14 -12.37
C GLY A 332 2.13 -16.59 -12.18
N GLN A 333 1.91 -17.02 -10.93
CA GLN A 333 1.36 -18.36 -10.63
C GLN A 333 -0.07 -18.55 -11.17
N LEU A 334 -0.85 -17.47 -11.26
CA LEU A 334 -2.17 -17.45 -11.89
C LEU A 334 -2.10 -17.39 -13.43
N GLY A 335 -0.90 -17.41 -14.03
CA GLY A 335 -0.68 -17.35 -15.48
C GLY A 335 -0.57 -15.94 -16.05
N GLY A 336 -0.50 -14.91 -15.21
CA GLY A 336 -0.23 -13.55 -15.65
C GLY A 336 1.19 -13.39 -16.21
N ARG A 337 1.36 -12.60 -17.26
CA ARG A 337 2.64 -12.32 -17.91
C ARG A 337 3.00 -10.85 -17.78
N PHE A 338 4.30 -10.56 -17.76
CA PHE A 338 4.83 -9.21 -17.59
C PHE A 338 5.82 -8.88 -18.69
N VAL A 339 5.70 -7.68 -19.24
CA VAL A 339 6.62 -7.13 -20.25
C VAL A 339 7.08 -5.78 -19.75
N THR A 340 8.33 -5.70 -19.30
CA THR A 340 8.98 -4.46 -18.84
C THR A 340 9.66 -3.70 -19.98
N ASN A 341 10.09 -2.46 -19.73
CA ASN A 341 10.71 -1.58 -20.75
C ASN A 341 9.80 -1.36 -21.97
N PHE A 342 8.49 -1.40 -21.77
CA PHE A 342 7.48 -1.30 -22.82
C PHE A 342 6.58 -0.09 -22.62
N VAL A 343 6.82 0.98 -23.34
CA VAL A 343 6.08 2.24 -23.22
C VAL A 343 4.88 2.25 -24.17
N VAL A 344 3.70 1.90 -23.66
CA VAL A 344 2.45 2.01 -24.44
C VAL A 344 2.20 3.48 -24.80
N GLY A 345 1.91 3.74 -26.07
CA GLY A 345 1.85 5.06 -26.67
C GLY A 345 3.16 5.48 -27.37
N LYS A 346 4.25 4.68 -27.21
CA LYS A 346 5.51 4.83 -27.96
C LYS A 346 5.95 3.53 -28.61
N THR A 347 6.10 2.45 -27.84
CA THR A 347 6.48 1.13 -28.34
C THR A 347 5.33 0.50 -29.12
N ALA A 348 4.11 0.63 -28.62
CA ALA A 348 2.86 0.26 -29.30
C ALA A 348 1.72 1.19 -28.90
N THR A 349 0.74 1.37 -29.76
CA THR A 349 -0.51 2.08 -29.46
C THR A 349 -1.53 1.15 -28.83
N LEU A 350 -2.62 1.71 -28.27
CA LEU A 350 -3.75 0.92 -27.78
C LEU A 350 -4.41 0.10 -28.90
N GLU A 351 -4.47 0.64 -30.12
CA GLU A 351 -5.01 -0.05 -31.29
C GLU A 351 -4.15 -1.27 -31.66
N GLN A 352 -2.83 -1.12 -31.69
CA GLN A 352 -1.89 -2.22 -31.95
C GLN A 352 -1.98 -3.35 -30.91
N LEU A 353 -2.22 -3.04 -29.63
CA LEU A 353 -2.50 -4.08 -28.63
C LEU A 353 -3.79 -4.85 -28.95
N ARG A 354 -4.83 -4.17 -29.41
CA ARG A 354 -6.09 -4.83 -29.81
C ARG A 354 -5.89 -5.71 -31.06
N ASP A 355 -5.14 -5.24 -32.04
CA ASP A 355 -4.78 -5.99 -33.25
C ASP A 355 -3.92 -7.22 -32.91
N ALA A 356 -3.09 -7.12 -31.88
CA ALA A 356 -2.33 -8.23 -31.31
C ALA A 356 -3.21 -9.31 -30.65
N GLY A 357 -4.53 -9.08 -30.52
CA GLY A 357 -5.49 -10.08 -30.04
C GLY A 357 -6.11 -9.74 -28.68
N PHE A 358 -5.62 -8.75 -27.94
CA PHE A 358 -6.20 -8.38 -26.65
C PHE A 358 -7.64 -7.87 -26.82
N ALA A 359 -8.59 -8.51 -26.14
CA ALA A 359 -10.01 -8.19 -26.27
C ALA A 359 -10.39 -6.91 -25.53
N ARG A 360 -9.70 -6.62 -24.44
CA ARG A 360 -9.85 -5.42 -23.60
C ARG A 360 -8.49 -4.90 -23.19
N VAL A 361 -8.44 -3.59 -22.89
CA VAL A 361 -7.24 -2.92 -22.42
C VAL A 361 -7.59 -2.13 -21.16
N PHE A 362 -6.85 -2.31 -20.08
CA PHE A 362 -6.91 -1.46 -18.89
C PHE A 362 -5.72 -0.49 -18.90
N VAL A 363 -5.97 0.81 -18.74
CA VAL A 363 -4.95 1.86 -18.67
C VAL A 363 -4.80 2.36 -17.24
N GLY A 364 -3.72 1.94 -16.58
CA GLY A 364 -3.30 2.34 -15.26
C GLY A 364 -1.92 3.00 -15.27
N SER A 365 -1.64 3.87 -16.25
CA SER A 365 -0.34 4.51 -16.47
C SER A 365 0.08 5.53 -15.39
N GLY A 366 -0.78 5.78 -14.40
CA GLY A 366 -0.48 6.64 -13.26
C GLY A 366 -0.40 8.13 -13.58
N ALA A 367 0.21 8.90 -12.65
CA ALA A 367 0.48 10.33 -12.76
C ALA A 367 1.94 10.59 -12.37
N GLY A 368 2.83 10.55 -13.35
CA GLY A 368 4.27 10.66 -13.13
C GLY A 368 4.88 12.01 -13.57
N LEU A 369 4.08 12.93 -14.16
CA LEU A 369 4.59 14.22 -14.62
C LEU A 369 4.65 15.22 -13.44
N PRO A 370 5.84 15.62 -12.95
CA PRO A 370 5.97 16.48 -11.79
C PRO A 370 5.50 17.91 -12.08
N ARG A 371 5.01 18.57 -11.02
CA ARG A 371 4.64 19.98 -11.05
C ARG A 371 5.75 20.84 -10.46
N PHE A 372 5.94 22.02 -11.05
CA PHE A 372 6.88 23.04 -10.63
C PHE A 372 6.13 24.33 -10.23
N LEU A 373 6.83 25.26 -9.56
CA LEU A 373 6.27 26.55 -9.13
C LEU A 373 6.24 27.57 -10.29
N ASN A 374 7.06 27.38 -11.30
CA ASN A 374 7.35 28.32 -12.39
C ASN A 374 7.94 29.64 -11.86
N VAL A 375 8.91 29.53 -10.95
CA VAL A 375 9.65 30.66 -10.39
C VAL A 375 11.07 30.75 -10.96
N PRO A 376 11.72 31.92 -10.92
CA PRO A 376 13.12 32.05 -11.34
C PRO A 376 14.04 31.05 -10.62
N GLY A 377 15.00 30.48 -11.35
CA GLY A 377 16.01 29.59 -10.81
C GLY A 377 15.61 28.10 -10.72
N GLU A 378 14.39 27.69 -11.10
CA GLU A 378 14.00 26.27 -11.12
C GLU A 378 14.82 25.40 -12.09
N HIS A 379 15.54 26.01 -13.03
CA HIS A 379 16.41 25.33 -13.98
C HIS A 379 17.85 25.14 -13.48
N LEU A 380 18.18 25.63 -12.30
CA LEU A 380 19.49 25.46 -11.70
C LEU A 380 19.84 24.00 -11.44
N LEU A 381 21.11 23.67 -11.52
CA LEU A 381 21.59 22.35 -11.10
C LEU A 381 21.28 22.10 -9.64
N ASN A 382 20.94 20.87 -9.30
CA ASN A 382 20.44 20.42 -7.98
C ASN A 382 19.06 21.00 -7.59
N VAL A 383 18.28 21.49 -8.55
CA VAL A 383 16.84 21.69 -8.40
C VAL A 383 16.14 20.58 -9.19
N MET A 384 15.44 19.70 -8.51
CA MET A 384 14.81 18.54 -9.14
C MET A 384 13.44 18.20 -8.54
N SER A 385 12.68 17.36 -9.22
CA SER A 385 11.42 16.86 -8.67
C SER A 385 11.64 15.73 -7.66
N ALA A 386 10.71 15.56 -6.71
CA ALA A 386 10.70 14.43 -5.79
C ALA A 386 10.60 13.09 -6.54
N ASN A 387 9.84 13.04 -7.65
CA ASN A 387 9.78 11.86 -8.50
C ASN A 387 11.14 11.46 -9.04
N GLU A 388 11.90 12.42 -9.55
CA GLU A 388 13.25 12.16 -10.07
C GLU A 388 14.18 11.69 -8.97
N PHE A 389 14.21 12.39 -7.83
CA PHE A 389 15.04 12.04 -6.69
C PHE A 389 14.72 10.63 -6.17
N LEU A 390 13.45 10.35 -5.90
CA LEU A 390 13.00 9.06 -5.38
C LEU A 390 13.18 7.93 -6.40
N THR A 391 12.94 8.17 -7.69
CA THR A 391 13.19 7.18 -8.73
C THR A 391 14.67 6.79 -8.79
N ARG A 392 15.58 7.76 -8.69
CA ARG A 392 17.03 7.49 -8.67
C ARG A 392 17.43 6.69 -7.44
N VAL A 393 16.89 7.02 -6.26
CA VAL A 393 17.24 6.33 -5.01
C VAL A 393 16.58 4.95 -4.93
N ASN A 394 15.26 4.86 -5.14
CA ASN A 394 14.50 3.63 -4.90
C ASN A 394 14.60 2.65 -6.07
N LEU A 395 14.22 3.09 -7.29
CA LEU A 395 14.20 2.21 -8.48
C LEU A 395 15.58 1.93 -9.03
N MET A 396 16.41 2.97 -9.13
CA MET A 396 17.75 2.89 -9.72
C MET A 396 18.85 2.69 -8.66
N GLN A 397 18.50 2.56 -7.39
CA GLN A 397 19.36 2.25 -6.24
C GLN A 397 20.60 3.14 -6.12
N ALA A 398 20.47 4.42 -6.47
CA ALA A 398 21.59 5.38 -6.50
C ALA A 398 22.26 5.62 -5.13
N HIS A 399 21.65 5.14 -4.04
CA HIS A 399 22.22 5.19 -2.69
C HIS A 399 23.25 4.09 -2.44
N ARG A 400 23.35 3.08 -3.31
CA ARG A 400 24.25 1.94 -3.14
C ARG A 400 25.57 2.22 -3.86
N ALA A 401 26.67 1.89 -3.22
CA ALA A 401 28.02 2.12 -3.74
C ALA A 401 28.36 1.27 -4.99
N ASP A 402 27.62 0.18 -5.20
CA ASP A 402 27.78 -0.72 -6.35
C ASP A 402 26.92 -0.33 -7.57
N HIS A 403 26.21 0.81 -7.51
CA HIS A 403 25.39 1.35 -8.59
C HIS A 403 25.98 2.61 -9.19
N GLU A 404 25.95 2.73 -10.52
CA GLU A 404 26.51 3.86 -11.27
C GLU A 404 25.49 4.99 -11.52
N THR A 405 24.29 4.92 -10.92
CA THR A 405 23.25 5.93 -11.13
C THR A 405 23.66 7.26 -10.50
N PRO A 406 23.71 8.36 -11.28
CA PRO A 406 24.12 9.67 -10.75
C PRO A 406 23.08 10.20 -9.74
N LEU A 407 23.54 10.56 -8.56
CA LEU A 407 22.76 11.27 -7.54
C LEU A 407 23.54 12.51 -7.11
N PRO A 408 22.90 13.69 -6.93
CA PRO A 408 23.55 14.81 -6.29
C PRO A 408 24.08 14.40 -4.91
N MET A 409 25.25 14.96 -4.52
CA MET A 409 25.77 14.75 -3.18
C MET A 409 24.76 15.28 -2.15
N VAL A 410 24.33 14.42 -1.24
CA VAL A 410 23.33 14.74 -0.19
C VAL A 410 24.00 14.87 1.18
N THR A 411 25.01 14.06 1.45
CA THR A 411 25.73 14.02 2.73
C THR A 411 26.29 15.40 3.09
N ASP A 412 26.00 15.88 4.28
CA ASP A 412 26.38 17.19 4.84
C ASP A 412 25.87 18.40 4.03
N LYS A 413 24.83 18.22 3.19
CA LYS A 413 24.23 19.27 2.37
C LYS A 413 22.95 19.83 2.96
N GLN A 414 22.70 21.12 2.72
CA GLN A 414 21.44 21.79 3.02
C GLN A 414 20.40 21.40 1.98
N VAL A 415 19.43 20.57 2.36
CA VAL A 415 18.41 20.02 1.46
C VAL A 415 17.06 20.66 1.78
N LEU A 416 16.45 21.34 0.81
CA LEU A 416 15.11 21.89 0.94
C LEU A 416 14.11 20.99 0.22
N ILE A 417 13.07 20.58 0.95
CA ILE A 417 11.93 19.83 0.39
C ILE A 417 10.75 20.79 0.28
N ILE A 418 10.29 21.05 -0.94
CA ILE A 418 9.19 21.99 -1.18
C ILE A 418 7.88 21.23 -1.30
N GLY A 419 7.08 21.24 -0.23
CA GLY A 419 5.79 20.56 -0.18
C GLY A 419 5.43 20.04 1.19
N GLY A 420 4.24 19.45 1.36
CA GLY A 420 3.76 18.95 2.66
C GLY A 420 2.90 17.70 2.54
N GLY A 421 2.98 16.97 1.43
CA GLY A 421 2.29 15.68 1.24
C GLY A 421 3.17 14.48 1.56
N ASN A 422 2.64 13.26 1.43
CA ASN A 422 3.39 12.02 1.69
C ASN A 422 4.68 11.92 0.86
N THR A 423 4.65 12.33 -0.42
CA THR A 423 5.86 12.36 -1.27
C THR A 423 6.94 13.31 -0.71
N ALA A 424 6.53 14.42 -0.05
CA ALA A 424 7.48 15.31 0.61
C ALA A 424 8.12 14.64 1.82
N MET A 425 7.34 13.87 2.61
CA MET A 425 7.85 13.08 3.74
C MET A 425 8.82 11.99 3.25
N ASP A 426 8.45 11.27 2.19
CA ASP A 426 9.30 10.24 1.59
C ASP A 426 10.64 10.82 1.10
N ALA A 427 10.60 11.94 0.36
CA ALA A 427 11.81 12.59 -0.13
C ALA A 427 12.68 13.17 1.01
N ALA A 428 12.04 13.75 2.04
CA ALA A 428 12.72 14.33 3.19
C ALA A 428 13.44 13.24 4.01
N ARG A 429 12.74 12.18 4.36
CA ARG A 429 13.29 11.06 5.12
C ARG A 429 14.40 10.34 4.34
N THR A 430 14.22 10.17 3.04
CA THR A 430 15.26 9.63 2.14
C THR A 430 16.50 10.51 2.15
N ALA A 431 16.37 11.83 1.95
CA ALA A 431 17.50 12.74 1.98
C ALA A 431 18.18 12.79 3.35
N ARG A 432 17.40 12.74 4.44
CA ARG A 432 17.95 12.70 5.81
C ARG A 432 18.77 11.44 6.06
N ARG A 433 18.30 10.29 5.59
CA ARG A 433 18.99 9.00 5.69
C ARG A 433 20.26 8.94 4.83
N LEU A 434 20.33 9.72 3.75
CA LEU A 434 21.53 9.93 2.95
C LEU A 434 22.52 10.94 3.58
N GLY A 435 22.28 11.39 4.81
CA GLY A 435 23.17 12.28 5.58
C GLY A 435 22.95 13.78 5.33
N GLY A 436 21.83 14.18 4.72
CA GLY A 436 21.49 15.59 4.48
C GLY A 436 20.94 16.30 5.72
N HIS A 437 21.16 17.61 5.80
CA HIS A 437 20.47 18.52 6.72
C HIS A 437 19.18 18.97 6.04
N VAL A 438 18.04 18.42 6.45
CA VAL A 438 16.79 18.51 5.69
C VAL A 438 15.82 19.48 6.35
N THR A 439 15.31 20.44 5.55
CA THR A 439 14.23 21.35 5.95
C THR A 439 13.06 21.22 4.97
N ILE A 440 11.87 20.90 5.50
CA ILE A 440 10.61 20.91 4.73
C ILE A 440 10.05 22.32 4.72
N VAL A 441 9.89 22.89 3.53
CA VAL A 441 9.30 24.22 3.30
C VAL A 441 7.84 24.07 2.90
N TYR A 442 6.92 24.57 3.72
CA TYR A 442 5.49 24.44 3.47
C TYR A 442 4.72 25.76 3.60
N ARG A 443 3.88 26.07 2.62
CA ARG A 443 3.17 27.34 2.49
C ARG A 443 2.02 27.57 3.48
N ARG A 444 1.60 26.56 4.25
CA ARG A 444 0.60 26.62 5.32
C ARG A 444 1.20 26.19 6.65
N THR A 445 0.37 25.97 7.66
CA THR A 445 0.85 25.43 8.94
C THR A 445 0.85 23.89 8.94
N ARG A 446 1.39 23.30 9.99
CA ARG A 446 1.40 21.85 10.22
C ARG A 446 -0.02 21.26 10.15
N ALA A 447 -1.02 21.96 10.68
CA ALA A 447 -2.39 21.49 10.71
C ALA A 447 -3.03 21.32 9.31
N GLU A 448 -2.56 22.07 8.30
CA GLU A 448 -3.03 21.96 6.92
C GLU A 448 -2.18 21.04 6.04
N MET A 449 -1.18 20.34 6.60
CA MET A 449 -0.37 19.40 5.83
C MET A 449 -1.21 18.19 5.41
N PRO A 450 -1.19 17.81 4.11
CA PRO A 450 -1.92 16.64 3.63
C PRO A 450 -1.19 15.30 3.84
N ALA A 451 0.05 15.32 4.38
CA ALA A 451 0.76 14.11 4.76
C ALA A 451 0.03 13.38 5.90
N ARG A 452 0.20 12.07 5.98
CA ARG A 452 -0.20 11.29 7.15
C ARG A 452 0.49 11.84 8.40
N VAL A 453 -0.28 11.93 9.49
CA VAL A 453 0.25 12.43 10.77
C VAL A 453 1.44 11.61 11.23
N GLU A 454 1.36 10.29 11.12
CA GLU A 454 2.42 9.36 11.47
C GLU A 454 3.71 9.61 10.66
N GLU A 455 3.62 9.84 9.35
CA GLU A 455 4.79 10.11 8.51
C GLU A 455 5.45 11.45 8.84
N LEU A 456 4.65 12.45 9.22
CA LEU A 456 5.17 13.71 9.68
C LEU A 456 5.86 13.59 11.04
N GLU A 457 5.30 12.81 11.98
CA GLU A 457 5.94 12.53 13.27
C GLU A 457 7.27 11.82 13.07
N HIS A 458 7.31 10.77 12.23
CA HIS A 458 8.56 10.09 11.89
C HIS A 458 9.61 11.02 11.30
N ALA A 459 9.20 11.93 10.40
CA ALA A 459 10.13 12.91 9.82
C ALA A 459 10.74 13.83 10.91
N LEU A 460 9.90 14.30 11.84
CA LEU A 460 10.37 15.15 12.95
C LEU A 460 11.26 14.38 13.92
N GLU A 461 10.94 13.12 14.21
CA GLU A 461 11.75 12.23 15.04
C GLU A 461 13.12 11.93 14.44
N GLU A 462 13.22 11.85 13.09
CA GLU A 462 14.47 11.71 12.35
C GLU A 462 15.28 13.02 12.30
N GLY A 463 14.81 14.09 12.96
CA GLY A 463 15.50 15.37 13.07
C GLY A 463 15.36 16.26 11.84
N ILE A 464 14.30 16.07 11.04
CA ILE A 464 13.97 16.94 9.89
C ILE A 464 13.32 18.22 10.42
N GLU A 465 13.78 19.38 9.95
CA GLU A 465 13.22 20.68 10.29
C GLU A 465 11.98 21.02 9.47
N LEU A 466 11.06 21.80 10.04
CA LEU A 466 9.82 22.22 9.39
C LEU A 466 9.72 23.76 9.35
N ALA A 467 9.89 24.34 8.17
CA ALA A 467 9.70 25.76 7.86
C ALA A 467 8.29 26.01 7.30
N VAL A 468 7.31 26.15 8.19
CA VAL A 468 5.92 26.45 7.82
C VAL A 468 5.69 27.92 7.45
N LEU A 469 4.57 28.20 6.78
CA LEU A 469 4.22 29.54 6.29
C LEU A 469 5.33 30.16 5.44
N ARG A 470 5.92 29.32 4.57
CA ARG A 470 6.98 29.72 3.63
C ARG A 470 6.65 29.18 2.23
N SER A 471 6.77 30.04 1.23
CA SER A 471 6.57 29.67 -0.18
C SER A 471 7.75 30.17 -1.01
N PRO A 472 8.51 29.34 -1.72
CA PRO A 472 9.59 29.79 -2.58
C PRO A 472 9.06 30.71 -3.67
N VAL A 473 9.80 31.78 -3.96
CA VAL A 473 9.53 32.74 -5.02
C VAL A 473 10.68 32.88 -6.01
N ALA A 474 11.89 32.44 -5.62
CA ALA A 474 13.06 32.32 -6.50
C ALA A 474 14.08 31.35 -5.90
N PHE A 475 14.96 30.81 -6.75
CA PHE A 475 16.16 30.09 -6.37
C PHE A 475 17.37 30.84 -6.93
N GLU A 476 18.40 31.03 -6.13
CA GLU A 476 19.65 31.67 -6.51
C GLU A 476 20.72 30.63 -6.73
N GLY A 477 21.58 30.86 -7.71
CA GLY A 477 22.70 29.96 -8.07
C GLY A 477 24.07 30.64 -8.04
N ASN A 478 25.11 29.82 -8.02
CA ASN A 478 26.48 30.28 -8.20
C ASN A 478 26.85 30.45 -9.71
N GLU A 479 28.06 30.88 -9.99
CA GLU A 479 28.56 31.06 -11.36
C GLU A 479 28.59 29.75 -12.18
N GLN A 480 28.65 28.58 -11.53
CA GLN A 480 28.62 27.26 -12.15
C GLN A 480 27.19 26.77 -12.39
N GLY A 481 26.16 27.54 -11.98
CA GLY A 481 24.74 27.20 -12.15
C GLY A 481 24.17 26.26 -11.09
N PHE A 482 24.87 25.96 -10.00
CA PHE A 482 24.33 25.19 -8.88
C PHE A 482 23.51 26.07 -7.94
N VAL A 483 22.39 25.57 -7.44
CA VAL A 483 21.57 26.26 -6.44
C VAL A 483 22.39 26.49 -5.16
N THR A 484 22.22 27.66 -4.54
CA THR A 484 22.89 28.03 -3.27
C THR A 484 21.92 28.55 -2.22
N SER A 485 20.76 29.02 -2.64
CA SER A 485 19.72 29.50 -1.71
C SER A 485 18.33 29.52 -2.36
N ALA A 486 17.31 29.57 -1.53
CA ALA A 486 15.93 29.84 -1.92
C ALA A 486 15.44 31.13 -1.25
N THR A 487 14.93 32.07 -2.03
CA THR A 487 14.16 33.20 -1.53
C THR A 487 12.72 32.75 -1.31
N VAL A 488 12.27 32.77 -0.05
CA VAL A 488 10.92 32.34 0.34
C VAL A 488 10.10 33.52 0.84
N GLU A 489 8.84 33.62 0.40
CA GLU A 489 7.88 34.56 0.91
C GLU A 489 7.25 34.04 2.20
N ILE A 490 7.09 34.92 3.19
CA ILE A 490 6.36 34.64 4.44
C ILE A 490 4.88 34.71 4.14
N MET A 491 4.16 33.62 4.47
CA MET A 491 2.73 33.50 4.20
C MET A 491 1.89 33.79 5.45
N GLY A 492 0.70 34.32 5.25
CA GLY A 492 -0.39 34.28 6.21
C GLY A 492 -1.40 33.20 5.85
N LEU A 493 -2.42 33.00 6.68
CA LEU A 493 -3.55 32.13 6.39
C LEU A 493 -4.84 32.95 6.27
N GLY A 494 -5.55 32.76 5.18
CA GLY A 494 -6.89 33.32 4.92
C GLY A 494 -7.99 32.31 5.18
N GLU A 495 -9.15 32.51 4.54
CA GLU A 495 -10.31 31.64 4.64
C GLU A 495 -10.03 30.22 4.04
N PRO A 496 -10.77 29.20 4.49
CA PRO A 496 -10.69 27.87 3.93
C PRO A 496 -10.96 27.82 2.42
N ASP A 497 -10.21 26.97 1.72
CA ASP A 497 -10.46 26.64 0.31
C ASP A 497 -11.51 25.50 0.17
N GLY A 498 -11.81 25.10 -1.06
CA GLY A 498 -12.76 24.00 -1.34
C GLY A 498 -12.38 22.64 -0.74
N SER A 499 -11.15 22.48 -0.23
CA SER A 499 -10.71 21.29 0.51
C SER A 499 -10.83 21.44 2.03
N GLY A 500 -11.38 22.56 2.52
CA GLY A 500 -11.48 22.88 3.95
C GLY A 500 -10.19 23.40 4.57
N ARG A 501 -9.09 23.50 3.83
CA ARG A 501 -7.79 24.02 4.33
C ARG A 501 -7.68 25.52 4.10
N ARG A 502 -7.17 26.24 5.08
CA ARG A 502 -6.98 27.70 4.98
C ARG A 502 -6.03 28.05 3.83
N ARG A 503 -6.42 29.07 3.04
CA ARG A 503 -5.62 29.51 1.90
C ARG A 503 -4.35 30.22 2.35
N PRO A 504 -3.18 29.92 1.74
CA PRO A 504 -1.99 30.73 1.98
C PRO A 504 -2.15 32.11 1.33
N VAL A 505 -1.82 33.15 2.06
CA VAL A 505 -1.89 34.55 1.62
C VAL A 505 -0.51 35.17 1.70
N ALA A 506 -0.03 35.74 0.61
CA ALA A 506 1.24 36.43 0.53
C ALA A 506 1.27 37.66 1.46
N THR A 507 2.41 37.84 2.19
CA THR A 507 2.56 39.03 3.09
C THR A 507 3.46 40.10 2.49
N GLY A 508 4.10 39.85 1.33
CA GLY A 508 5.08 40.72 0.72
C GLY A 508 6.45 40.74 1.41
N ARG A 509 6.64 39.93 2.47
CA ARG A 509 7.93 39.81 3.17
C ARG A 509 8.65 38.55 2.73
N THR A 510 9.93 38.69 2.41
CA THR A 510 10.77 37.56 1.98
C THR A 510 11.91 37.32 2.96
N THR A 511 12.47 36.10 2.92
CA THR A 511 13.70 35.73 3.62
C THR A 511 14.45 34.67 2.81
N GLY A 512 15.77 34.59 2.95
CA GLY A 512 16.60 33.58 2.30
C GLY A 512 16.74 32.33 3.18
N ILE A 513 16.79 31.16 2.53
CA ILE A 513 17.12 29.87 3.17
C ILE A 513 18.27 29.25 2.35
N PRO A 514 19.43 28.93 2.95
CA PRO A 514 20.52 28.25 2.25
C PRO A 514 20.07 26.88 1.70
N ALA A 515 20.53 26.52 0.50
CA ALA A 515 20.20 25.26 -0.14
C ALA A 515 21.30 24.81 -1.10
N ASP A 516 21.83 23.61 -0.92
CA ASP A 516 22.70 22.92 -1.87
C ASP A 516 21.90 21.99 -2.81
N LEU A 517 20.70 21.59 -2.38
CA LEU A 517 19.79 20.73 -3.13
C LEU A 517 18.34 21.14 -2.82
N VAL A 518 17.53 21.28 -3.86
CA VAL A 518 16.09 21.58 -3.75
C VAL A 518 15.28 20.45 -4.40
N ILE A 519 14.35 19.88 -3.65
CA ILE A 519 13.47 18.79 -4.10
C ILE A 519 12.01 19.26 -4.10
N MET A 520 11.41 19.33 -5.28
CA MET A 520 10.06 19.82 -5.51
C MET A 520 9.05 18.70 -5.34
N ALA A 521 8.29 18.71 -4.26
CA ALA A 521 7.26 17.72 -3.92
C ALA A 521 5.84 18.29 -3.99
N LEU A 522 5.49 18.89 -5.14
CA LEU A 522 4.25 19.65 -5.37
C LEU A 522 3.10 18.84 -5.97
N GLY A 523 3.28 17.52 -6.02
CA GLY A 523 2.35 16.59 -6.66
C GLY A 523 2.61 16.44 -8.16
N ASN A 524 1.86 15.54 -8.78
CA ASN A 524 2.05 15.11 -10.15
C ASN A 524 0.79 15.31 -10.99
N SER A 525 0.96 15.32 -12.30
CA SER A 525 -0.10 15.29 -13.31
C SER A 525 -0.05 13.98 -14.07
N ALA A 526 -1.17 13.60 -14.70
CA ALA A 526 -1.21 12.44 -15.57
C ALA A 526 -0.23 12.57 -16.74
N ASN A 527 0.38 11.46 -17.16
CA ASN A 527 1.32 11.45 -18.28
C ASN A 527 0.55 11.52 -19.60
N PRO A 528 0.87 12.47 -20.52
CA PRO A 528 0.12 12.65 -21.77
C PRO A 528 0.42 11.59 -22.85
N ILE A 529 1.42 10.70 -22.67
CA ILE A 529 1.89 9.77 -23.70
C ILE A 529 0.75 8.95 -24.33
N ILE A 530 -0.16 8.44 -23.52
CA ILE A 530 -1.32 7.65 -24.02
C ILE A 530 -2.25 8.56 -24.85
N LYS A 531 -2.60 9.74 -24.31
CA LYS A 531 -3.45 10.71 -24.99
C LYS A 531 -2.85 11.18 -26.31
N ASP A 532 -1.55 11.46 -26.33
CA ASP A 532 -0.82 11.92 -27.53
C ASP A 532 -0.82 10.86 -28.65
N SER A 533 -0.75 9.58 -28.27
CA SER A 533 -0.79 8.45 -29.21
C SER A 533 -2.21 8.06 -29.63
N GLU A 534 -3.24 8.43 -28.84
CA GLU A 534 -4.64 8.12 -29.10
C GLU A 534 -5.51 9.38 -28.90
N PRO A 535 -5.56 10.27 -29.89
CA PRO A 535 -6.31 11.54 -29.81
C PRO A 535 -7.81 11.41 -29.58
N ARG A 536 -8.42 10.26 -29.87
CA ARG A 536 -9.85 9.96 -29.62
C ARG A 536 -10.16 9.75 -28.14
N LEU A 537 -9.13 9.49 -27.30
CA LEU A 537 -9.29 9.34 -25.87
C LEU A 537 -9.59 10.69 -25.24
N VAL A 538 -10.74 10.82 -24.56
CA VAL A 538 -11.13 12.06 -23.89
C VAL A 538 -10.40 12.18 -22.56
N THR A 539 -9.86 13.39 -22.31
CA THR A 539 -9.17 13.72 -21.05
C THR A 539 -9.70 15.04 -20.48
N SER A 540 -9.66 15.15 -19.16
CA SER A 540 -10.00 16.39 -18.46
C SER A 540 -8.96 17.50 -18.76
N ARG A 541 -9.28 18.73 -18.34
CA ARG A 541 -8.33 19.86 -18.39
C ARG A 541 -7.03 19.61 -17.62
N TYR A 542 -6.99 18.61 -16.73
CA TYR A 542 -5.81 18.22 -15.95
C TYR A 542 -5.04 17.04 -16.56
N GLY A 543 -5.47 16.56 -17.74
CA GLY A 543 -4.85 15.44 -18.46
C GLY A 543 -5.27 14.06 -17.97
N THR A 544 -6.18 13.94 -16.99
CA THR A 544 -6.71 12.66 -16.53
C THR A 544 -7.70 12.07 -17.53
N ILE A 545 -7.67 10.76 -17.72
CA ILE A 545 -8.57 10.05 -18.66
C ILE A 545 -9.99 10.07 -18.10
N GLU A 546 -10.95 10.58 -18.87
CA GLU A 546 -12.35 10.66 -18.46
C GLU A 546 -13.08 9.33 -18.67
N GLN A 547 -14.03 9.09 -17.77
CA GLN A 547 -14.95 7.95 -17.76
C GLN A 547 -16.36 8.52 -17.96
N PRO A 548 -16.92 8.48 -19.18
CA PRO A 548 -18.17 9.17 -19.50
C PRO A 548 -19.42 8.54 -18.86
N GLY A 549 -19.35 7.26 -18.47
CA GLY A 549 -20.45 6.56 -17.78
C GLY A 549 -20.38 6.76 -16.27
N GLU A 550 -21.52 7.10 -15.63
CA GLU A 550 -21.60 7.20 -14.18
C GLU A 550 -21.26 5.84 -13.53
N GLY A 551 -20.25 5.82 -12.67
CA GLY A 551 -19.75 4.60 -12.02
C GLY A 551 -19.00 3.62 -12.92
N SER A 552 -18.91 3.88 -14.24
CA SER A 552 -18.15 3.06 -15.18
C SER A 552 -16.66 3.33 -15.11
N LYS A 553 -15.85 2.34 -15.43
CA LYS A 553 -14.40 2.45 -15.62
C LYS A 553 -14.01 2.43 -17.11
N GLU A 554 -14.97 2.26 -18.00
CA GLU A 554 -14.74 2.35 -19.46
C GLU A 554 -14.51 3.81 -19.85
N THR A 555 -13.59 4.02 -20.80
CA THR A 555 -13.23 5.34 -21.33
C THR A 555 -14.15 5.72 -22.50
N SER A 556 -13.86 6.82 -23.19
CA SER A 556 -14.49 7.18 -24.48
C SER A 556 -14.21 6.18 -25.60
N LEU A 557 -13.29 5.22 -25.41
CA LEU A 557 -12.95 4.18 -26.36
C LEU A 557 -13.53 2.84 -25.89
N ALA A 558 -14.43 2.28 -26.68
CA ALA A 558 -15.04 0.99 -26.38
C ALA A 558 -13.99 -0.11 -26.14
N GLY A 559 -14.12 -0.84 -25.03
CA GLY A 559 -13.22 -1.89 -24.61
C GLY A 559 -11.90 -1.41 -23.99
N VAL A 560 -11.75 -0.11 -23.75
CA VAL A 560 -10.61 0.48 -23.04
C VAL A 560 -11.09 1.03 -21.70
N PHE A 561 -10.53 0.51 -20.62
CA PHE A 561 -10.85 0.86 -19.23
C PHE A 561 -9.70 1.63 -18.60
N THR A 562 -9.99 2.38 -17.55
CA THR A 562 -8.96 3.15 -16.83
C THR A 562 -9.24 3.19 -15.34
N GLY A 563 -8.19 3.46 -14.56
CA GLY A 563 -8.29 3.64 -13.11
C GLY A 563 -6.99 4.16 -12.50
N GLY A 564 -7.03 4.37 -11.19
CA GLY A 564 -5.90 4.94 -10.46
C GLY A 564 -5.61 6.39 -10.87
N ASP A 565 -4.35 6.81 -10.69
CA ASP A 565 -3.96 8.20 -10.91
C ASP A 565 -4.07 8.65 -12.38
N ALA A 566 -4.11 7.73 -13.33
CA ALA A 566 -4.39 8.03 -14.73
C ALA A 566 -5.79 8.65 -14.93
N ALA A 567 -6.76 8.23 -14.12
CA ALA A 567 -8.14 8.71 -14.17
C ALA A 567 -8.44 9.77 -13.10
N ARG A 568 -7.90 9.62 -11.89
CA ARG A 568 -8.20 10.51 -10.75
C ARG A 568 -7.25 11.69 -10.59
N GLY A 569 -6.05 11.62 -11.15
CA GLY A 569 -4.89 12.40 -10.71
C GLY A 569 -4.24 11.78 -9.47
N GLY A 570 -3.18 12.40 -8.97
CA GLY A 570 -2.42 11.87 -7.83
C GLY A 570 -3.30 11.60 -6.60
N SER A 571 -3.32 10.34 -6.14
CA SER A 571 -4.19 9.84 -5.08
C SER A 571 -3.44 8.85 -4.18
N THR A 572 -4.16 7.99 -3.45
CA THR A 572 -3.57 6.96 -2.60
C THR A 572 -3.52 5.61 -3.30
N ALA A 573 -2.55 4.75 -2.93
CA ALA A 573 -2.41 3.42 -3.49
C ALA A 573 -3.70 2.60 -3.40
N ILE A 574 -4.40 2.66 -2.27
CA ILE A 574 -5.64 1.90 -2.06
C ILE A 574 -6.81 2.41 -2.91
N ARG A 575 -6.90 3.72 -3.18
CA ARG A 575 -7.92 4.25 -4.10
C ARG A 575 -7.65 3.81 -5.53
N ALA A 576 -6.37 3.82 -5.92
CA ALA A 576 -5.96 3.27 -7.21
C ALA A 576 -6.29 1.77 -7.32
N ALA A 577 -6.06 1.01 -6.25
CA ALA A 577 -6.44 -0.40 -6.13
C ALA A 577 -7.96 -0.60 -6.26
N GLY A 578 -8.77 0.23 -5.60
CA GLY A 578 -10.24 0.20 -5.71
C GLY A 578 -10.76 0.47 -7.12
N ASP A 579 -10.10 1.37 -7.85
CA ASP A 579 -10.41 1.60 -9.28
C ASP A 579 -10.08 0.37 -10.13
N GLY A 580 -8.92 -0.25 -9.89
CA GLY A 580 -8.52 -1.48 -10.57
C GLY A 580 -9.48 -2.64 -10.30
N GLN A 581 -9.93 -2.81 -9.05
CA GLN A 581 -10.95 -3.78 -8.66
C GLN A 581 -12.27 -3.53 -9.39
N SER A 582 -12.72 -2.28 -9.42
CA SER A 582 -13.96 -1.90 -10.12
C SER A 582 -13.86 -2.15 -11.61
N ALA A 583 -12.72 -1.81 -12.23
CA ALA A 583 -12.46 -2.06 -13.64
C ALA A 583 -12.43 -3.56 -13.97
N ALA A 584 -11.77 -4.39 -13.15
CA ALA A 584 -11.73 -5.83 -13.33
C ALA A 584 -13.15 -6.44 -13.30
N ARG A 585 -13.95 -6.05 -12.30
CA ARG A 585 -15.37 -6.49 -12.21
C ARG A 585 -16.19 -6.05 -13.42
N GLU A 586 -15.98 -4.84 -13.92
CA GLU A 586 -16.69 -4.33 -15.10
C GLU A 586 -16.24 -5.06 -16.36
N ILE A 587 -14.95 -5.30 -16.56
CA ILE A 587 -14.42 -6.10 -17.68
C ILE A 587 -15.05 -7.49 -17.67
N VAL A 588 -15.07 -8.20 -16.54
CA VAL A 588 -15.68 -9.53 -16.41
C VAL A 588 -17.17 -9.49 -16.79
N ARG A 589 -17.89 -8.47 -16.30
CA ARG A 589 -19.34 -8.33 -16.54
C ARG A 589 -19.68 -7.95 -17.97
N THR A 590 -18.86 -7.12 -18.62
CA THR A 590 -19.15 -6.53 -19.94
C THR A 590 -18.47 -7.25 -21.09
N ILE A 591 -17.65 -8.27 -20.81
CA ILE A 591 -17.05 -9.05 -21.89
C ILE A 591 -18.14 -9.88 -22.57
N GLU A 592 -18.36 -9.59 -23.85
CA GLU A 592 -19.36 -10.28 -24.65
C GLU A 592 -18.94 -11.73 -24.90
N HIS A 593 -19.93 -12.57 -25.22
CA HIS A 593 -19.64 -13.93 -25.65
C HIS A 593 -18.85 -13.88 -26.99
N ILE A 594 -17.67 -14.46 -26.95
CA ILE A 594 -16.80 -14.62 -28.13
C ILE A 594 -16.75 -16.11 -28.44
N GLU A 595 -16.93 -16.44 -29.73
CA GLU A 595 -16.85 -17.83 -30.20
C GLU A 595 -15.51 -18.48 -29.82
N ALA A 596 -15.51 -19.72 -29.37
CA ALA A 596 -14.33 -20.42 -28.86
C ALA A 596 -13.15 -20.43 -29.84
N ALA A 597 -13.42 -20.56 -31.16
CA ALA A 597 -12.39 -20.50 -32.17
C ALA A 597 -11.71 -19.11 -32.23
N GLU A 598 -12.47 -18.03 -32.09
CA GLU A 598 -11.94 -16.67 -32.08
C GLU A 598 -11.18 -16.40 -30.75
N VAL A 599 -11.66 -16.92 -29.61
CA VAL A 599 -10.90 -16.84 -28.35
C VAL A 599 -9.55 -17.52 -28.52
N THR A 600 -9.50 -18.73 -29.03
CA THR A 600 -8.26 -19.47 -29.30
C THR A 600 -7.32 -18.69 -30.24
N ALA A 601 -7.85 -18.11 -31.29
CA ALA A 601 -7.07 -17.31 -32.24
C ALA A 601 -6.51 -16.04 -31.59
N ARG A 602 -7.29 -15.36 -30.75
CA ARG A 602 -6.86 -14.18 -30.00
C ARG A 602 -5.76 -14.52 -29.00
N VAL A 603 -5.94 -15.60 -28.24
CA VAL A 603 -4.94 -16.07 -27.26
C VAL A 603 -3.63 -16.39 -27.97
N ALA A 604 -3.66 -17.09 -29.08
CA ALA A 604 -2.45 -17.41 -29.85
C ALA A 604 -1.73 -16.14 -30.36
N ARG A 605 -2.46 -15.15 -30.88
CA ARG A 605 -1.88 -13.88 -31.34
C ARG A 605 -1.30 -13.09 -30.19
N ALA A 606 -2.04 -12.95 -29.07
CA ALA A 606 -1.61 -12.18 -27.91
C ALA A 606 -0.42 -12.83 -27.21
N LEU A 607 -0.39 -14.17 -27.15
CA LEU A 607 0.76 -14.90 -26.62
C LEU A 607 2.03 -14.65 -27.44
N ALA A 608 1.93 -14.83 -28.77
CA ALA A 608 3.05 -14.57 -29.67
C ALA A 608 3.53 -13.11 -29.60
N TYR A 609 2.60 -12.16 -29.47
CA TYR A 609 2.95 -10.77 -29.29
C TYR A 609 3.65 -10.52 -27.95
N THR A 610 3.15 -11.10 -26.86
CA THR A 610 3.72 -10.97 -25.51
C THR A 610 5.15 -11.52 -25.46
N GLU A 611 5.38 -12.69 -26.06
CA GLU A 611 6.71 -13.30 -26.15
C GLU A 611 7.67 -12.43 -26.95
N LEU A 612 7.24 -11.92 -28.11
CA LEU A 612 8.04 -11.02 -28.93
C LEU A 612 8.32 -9.69 -28.23
N ALA A 613 7.34 -9.14 -27.50
CA ALA A 613 7.47 -7.89 -26.76
C ALA A 613 8.40 -8.03 -25.55
N GLY A 614 8.49 -9.23 -24.96
CA GLY A 614 9.41 -9.56 -23.88
C GLY A 614 10.87 -9.78 -24.32
N GLU A 615 11.14 -9.87 -25.65
CA GLU A 615 12.51 -9.96 -26.14
C GLU A 615 13.27 -8.64 -25.87
N ALA A 616 14.31 -8.70 -25.07
CA ALA A 616 15.13 -7.54 -24.79
C ALA A 616 15.80 -7.00 -26.07
N PRO A 617 15.77 -5.67 -26.32
CA PRO A 617 16.53 -5.09 -27.42
C PRO A 617 18.02 -5.43 -27.29
N THR A 618 18.61 -5.94 -28.36
CA THR A 618 20.01 -6.40 -28.37
C THR A 618 20.82 -5.66 -29.41
N ILE A 619 21.96 -5.13 -29.04
CA ILE A 619 22.93 -4.59 -29.99
C ILE A 619 23.60 -5.77 -30.70
N VAL A 620 23.30 -5.93 -32.00
CA VAL A 620 23.83 -7.03 -32.82
C VAL A 620 25.09 -6.64 -33.61
N ALA A 621 25.28 -5.35 -33.82
CA ALA A 621 26.51 -4.82 -34.43
C ALA A 621 26.80 -3.41 -33.92
N LYS A 622 28.10 -3.09 -33.89
CA LYS A 622 28.63 -1.74 -33.60
C LYS A 622 29.69 -1.43 -34.66
N THR A 623 29.50 -0.34 -35.38
CA THR A 623 30.41 0.12 -36.43
C THR A 623 30.91 1.49 -36.09
N HIS A 624 32.23 1.65 -36.09
CA HIS A 624 32.89 2.95 -35.92
C HIS A 624 32.84 3.70 -37.26
N LEU A 625 32.18 4.84 -37.32
CA LEU A 625 32.05 5.64 -38.53
C LEU A 625 33.12 6.76 -38.61
N SER A 626 33.37 7.43 -37.48
CA SER A 626 34.38 8.45 -37.35
C SER A 626 34.67 8.74 -35.86
N VAL A 627 35.64 9.62 -35.57
CA VAL A 627 35.99 10.00 -34.19
C VAL A 627 34.73 10.50 -33.45
N GLY A 628 34.34 9.77 -32.41
CA GLY A 628 33.17 10.09 -31.58
C GLY A 628 31.80 9.73 -32.20
N ILE A 629 31.76 9.05 -33.37
CA ILE A 629 30.53 8.61 -34.01
C ILE A 629 30.52 7.09 -34.16
N GLU A 630 29.56 6.44 -33.50
CA GLU A 630 29.34 5.00 -33.56
C GLU A 630 27.96 4.72 -34.14
N GLU A 631 27.86 3.73 -35.00
CA GLU A 631 26.59 3.15 -35.48
C GLU A 631 26.29 1.87 -34.74
N PHE A 632 25.11 1.76 -34.18
CA PHE A 632 24.62 0.54 -33.55
C PHE A 632 23.47 -0.07 -34.37
N THR A 633 23.62 -1.33 -34.72
CA THR A 633 22.48 -2.12 -35.21
C THR A 633 21.83 -2.80 -34.03
N VAL A 634 20.57 -2.45 -33.78
CA VAL A 634 19.78 -2.98 -32.64
C VAL A 634 18.70 -3.92 -33.14
N ARG A 635 18.70 -5.13 -32.62
CA ARG A 635 17.59 -6.05 -32.82
C ARG A 635 16.50 -5.72 -31.80
N ALA A 636 15.38 -5.16 -32.25
CA ALA A 636 14.22 -4.79 -31.45
C ALA A 636 12.93 -5.10 -32.24
N PRO A 637 12.45 -6.36 -32.24
CA PRO A 637 11.44 -6.84 -33.20
C PRO A 637 10.13 -6.07 -33.17
N VAL A 638 9.64 -5.68 -31.97
CA VAL A 638 8.38 -4.91 -31.84
C VAL A 638 8.58 -3.50 -32.39
N ILE A 639 9.65 -2.82 -32.01
CA ILE A 639 9.97 -1.47 -32.49
C ILE A 639 10.15 -1.49 -34.02
N ALA A 640 10.84 -2.49 -34.56
CA ALA A 640 11.07 -2.62 -36.00
C ALA A 640 9.78 -2.81 -36.81
N ARG A 641 8.76 -3.49 -36.23
CA ARG A 641 7.45 -3.65 -36.89
C ARG A 641 6.62 -2.38 -36.90
N THR A 642 6.81 -1.50 -35.93
CA THR A 642 6.03 -0.27 -35.75
C THR A 642 6.74 0.98 -36.25
N ALA A 643 8.07 0.91 -36.43
CA ALA A 643 8.89 2.03 -36.89
C ALA A 643 8.52 2.48 -38.31
N GLN A 644 8.43 3.78 -38.49
CA GLN A 644 8.22 4.43 -39.79
C GLN A 644 9.49 5.14 -40.22
N ALA A 645 9.64 5.31 -41.54
CA ALA A 645 10.78 6.03 -42.10
C ALA A 645 10.88 7.46 -41.51
N GLY A 646 12.06 7.84 -41.04
CA GLY A 646 12.31 9.13 -40.43
C GLY A 646 12.09 9.20 -38.91
N GLN A 647 11.71 8.12 -38.27
CA GLN A 647 11.64 8.03 -36.81
C GLN A 647 13.02 7.81 -36.21
N PHE A 648 13.30 8.49 -35.08
CA PHE A 648 14.52 8.33 -34.31
C PHE A 648 14.30 7.36 -33.15
N VAL A 649 15.27 6.47 -32.94
CA VAL A 649 15.29 5.63 -31.72
C VAL A 649 16.21 6.33 -30.71
N ARG A 650 15.65 6.64 -29.55
CA ARG A 650 16.44 7.10 -28.40
C ARG A 650 16.85 5.88 -27.59
N VAL A 651 18.13 5.61 -27.51
CA VAL A 651 18.70 4.63 -26.59
C VAL A 651 18.94 5.34 -25.27
N LEU A 652 18.29 4.87 -24.22
CA LEU A 652 18.46 5.37 -22.86
C LEU A 652 19.51 4.53 -22.14
#